data_805d6d63e2a990027af372217910140d
#
_entry.id   805d6d63e2a990027af372217910140d
#
_cell.length_a   1.000
_cell.length_b   1.000
_cell.length_c   1.000
_cell.angle_alpha   90.00
_cell.angle_beta   90.00
_cell.angle_gamma   90.00
#
_symmetry.space_group_name_H-M   'P 1'
#
loop_
_entity.id
_entity.type
_entity.pdbx_description
1 polymer ?
#
loop_
_entity_poly.entity_id
_entity_poly.type
_entity_poly.pdbx_seq_one_letter_code
_entity_poly.pdbx_strand_id
1 'polypeptide(L)'
;MPDKLKYIFLLLICALGQSAFAQAPTNPNYPGNNPGQQQRRLNLNDTATTKLQSTDQQLDSLRKRMDKKRDTVVFSSKFIRVTNERLLRDSTQLFPLDTGIFNFENYSPLLQPRDPKISLGNTGRDERSLLYDPSRTIGFDAGLHTLDAYLLNPQDINYYRARVPYTQLYYISGGLKEQIFKVLHTQNVNPRLNVGFNLNFAGSQGFYSSNQVLEQNVSNVNAAAFTWYESKSKRYNLLGNLIYNNLKTPETGSILKDSIFKTGSIDKTTEQVRLPATYENWAGSGLYLKQFYYIGRIDSLKKEGGKSLNILPTQRVAYTLSYNTRKYNFIQNDADAYRVFPDYYFSSNHSRDSLSVTHLQNDFSYSFYLRSKNVRFIKNEVKLDVGLTQDYYQYSQYISDTTLNQYGNKVVQPLKVQGASFQDITLKAKLSYRLSDRIGLDGDFQQIAQGRDAGDFLYDAKLKLGGGKKAGRIIFEGYSQSSTPPLAYTNWISNHFIFHDKFKSQKTNSVSFNYINDALKLDLKAEYFLISDYLYFAAQPGGIDAHPVQLGSDINLLKVSLGKSFAWRRWHFDDFLVYQKTDYQSTIRTPEFYNYCSLYYKMFLFNVLYSNLGINVRYNTEYAAPSYATGLGQFYNGPDIKFSSYPIATIFFKATLQHTNFFVMYDYANQGLFSPGFYTVNRYPQMDHLLKFGVSWSFYN
;
A
#
# COMPACT_ATOMS: atom_id res chain seq x y z
N MET A 1 -10.63 21.08 17.25
CA MET A 1 -9.28 21.19 16.66
C MET A 1 -9.10 20.53 15.28
N PRO A 2 -9.95 19.64 14.74
CA PRO A 2 -9.68 19.04 13.41
C PRO A 2 -9.78 20.00 12.22
N ASP A 3 -10.65 21.00 12.28
CA ASP A 3 -10.89 21.86 11.11
C ASP A 3 -9.74 22.85 10.84
N LYS A 4 -9.06 23.32 11.86
CA LYS A 4 -7.92 24.22 11.69
C LYS A 4 -6.70 23.53 11.03
N LEU A 5 -6.53 22.23 11.24
CA LEU A 5 -5.46 21.45 10.61
C LEU A 5 -5.67 21.28 9.11
N LYS A 6 -6.93 21.15 8.66
CA LYS A 6 -7.29 21.09 7.23
C LYS A 6 -6.91 22.39 6.51
N TYR A 7 -7.13 23.53 7.14
CA TYR A 7 -6.77 24.84 6.56
C TYR A 7 -5.27 25.08 6.55
N ILE A 8 -4.52 24.60 7.55
CA ILE A 8 -3.04 24.66 7.58
C ILE A 8 -2.47 23.81 6.47
N PHE A 9 -3.01 22.61 6.24
CA PHE A 9 -2.57 21.72 5.17
C PHE A 9 -2.88 22.30 3.78
N LEU A 10 -4.06 22.89 3.62
CA LEU A 10 -4.45 23.60 2.39
C LEU A 10 -3.58 24.84 2.14
N LEU A 11 -3.25 25.60 3.16
CA LEU A 11 -2.37 26.78 3.09
C LEU A 11 -0.93 26.38 2.74
N LEU A 12 -0.42 25.25 3.26
CA LEU A 12 0.90 24.71 2.91
C LEU A 12 0.95 24.26 1.45
N ILE A 13 -0.11 23.65 0.94
CA ILE A 13 -0.24 23.27 -0.48
C ILE A 13 -0.30 24.51 -1.37
N CYS A 14 -1.06 25.54 -0.99
CA CYS A 14 -1.14 26.80 -1.74
C CYS A 14 0.18 27.57 -1.71
N ALA A 15 0.90 27.58 -0.60
CA ALA A 15 2.20 28.25 -0.48
C ALA A 15 3.29 27.56 -1.31
N LEU A 16 3.25 26.21 -1.43
CA LEU A 16 4.15 25.44 -2.30
C LEU A 16 3.79 25.61 -3.78
N GLY A 17 2.51 25.83 -4.10
CA GLY A 17 2.05 26.10 -5.47
C GLY A 17 2.47 27.46 -6.01
N GLN A 18 2.56 28.49 -5.19
CA GLN A 18 2.95 29.84 -5.63
C GLN A 18 4.44 29.95 -6.00
N SER A 19 5.31 29.14 -5.39
CA SER A 19 6.73 29.10 -5.74
C SER A 19 7.03 28.38 -7.06
N ALA A 20 6.10 27.56 -7.57
CA ALA A 20 6.26 26.84 -8.83
C ALA A 20 5.89 27.67 -10.07
N PHE A 21 5.15 28.78 -9.91
CA PHE A 21 4.77 29.68 -11.02
C PHE A 21 5.69 30.89 -11.22
N ALA A 22 6.74 31.04 -10.41
CA ALA A 22 7.57 32.25 -10.40
C ALA A 22 8.83 32.20 -11.27
N GLN A 23 8.96 31.27 -12.22
CA GLN A 23 10.07 31.30 -13.18
C GLN A 23 9.66 30.83 -14.58
N ALA A 24 8.79 31.60 -15.24
CA ALA A 24 8.78 31.63 -16.68
C ALA A 24 9.72 32.81 -17.13
N PRO A 25 10.71 32.59 -17.96
CA PRO A 25 11.51 33.68 -18.48
C PRO A 25 10.63 34.50 -19.44
N THR A 26 10.28 35.69 -19.04
CA THR A 26 9.73 36.69 -19.95
C THR A 26 10.80 37.04 -20.97
N ASN A 27 10.55 36.70 -22.19
CA ASN A 27 11.37 37.12 -23.34
C ASN A 27 10.84 38.50 -23.81
N PRO A 28 11.55 39.58 -23.62
CA PRO A 28 11.16 40.87 -24.18
C PRO A 28 11.72 40.95 -25.58
N ASN A 29 10.87 41.01 -26.59
CA ASN A 29 11.06 41.60 -27.91
C ASN A 29 10.45 40.74 -29.03
N TYR A 30 9.18 40.98 -29.28
CA TYR A 30 8.63 40.94 -30.62
C TYR A 30 8.16 42.35 -30.98
N PRO A 31 8.78 43.02 -31.99
CA PRO A 31 8.17 44.19 -32.59
C PRO A 31 7.12 43.76 -33.61
N GLY A 32 5.93 44.36 -33.50
CA GLY A 32 4.82 44.12 -34.39
C GLY A 32 5.12 44.62 -35.83
N ASN A 33 4.62 43.85 -36.74
CA ASN A 33 4.53 44.23 -38.15
C ASN A 33 3.47 45.32 -38.33
N ASN A 34 3.92 46.44 -38.95
CA ASN A 34 3.05 47.34 -39.69
C ASN A 34 3.55 47.43 -41.13
N PRO A 35 2.67 47.31 -42.14
CA PRO A 35 3.05 47.36 -43.55
C PRO A 35 3.02 48.81 -44.08
N GLY A 36 4.05 49.15 -44.82
CA GLY A 36 3.99 50.29 -45.74
C GLY A 36 5.06 51.33 -45.57
N GLN A 37 6.09 51.30 -46.37
CA GLN A 37 6.49 52.38 -47.25
C GLN A 37 7.84 52.12 -47.94
N GLN A 38 7.70 52.03 -49.22
CA GLN A 38 8.56 52.51 -50.31
C GLN A 38 10.10 52.54 -50.20
N GLN A 39 10.65 51.99 -51.25
CA GLN A 39 11.99 51.96 -51.75
C GLN A 39 12.68 53.29 -51.77
N ARG A 40 13.96 53.35 -51.36
CA ARG A 40 15.02 54.20 -51.93
C ARG A 40 16.30 53.37 -52.04
N ARG A 41 16.68 53.10 -53.25
CA ARG A 41 18.02 52.63 -53.62
C ARG A 41 19.08 53.70 -53.24
N LEU A 42 20.10 53.25 -52.55
CA LEU A 42 21.40 53.91 -52.55
C LEU A 42 22.46 52.83 -52.59
N ASN A 43 23.13 52.77 -53.72
CA ASN A 43 24.42 52.11 -53.93
C ASN A 43 25.48 52.75 -53.05
N LEU A 44 26.13 52.01 -52.19
CA LEU A 44 27.42 52.35 -51.63
C LEU A 44 28.26 51.10 -51.43
N ASN A 45 29.42 51.11 -52.00
CA ASN A 45 30.42 50.12 -52.23
C ASN A 45 30.80 49.17 -51.08
N ASP A 46 30.89 47.97 -51.43
CA ASP A 46 31.74 46.83 -51.10
C ASP A 46 32.96 47.06 -50.19
N THR A 47 32.78 47.28 -48.92
CA THR A 47 33.82 46.91 -47.89
C THR A 47 33.25 46.67 -46.49
N ALA A 48 31.99 47.06 -46.26
CA ALA A 48 31.34 46.83 -44.94
C ALA A 48 30.64 45.47 -44.82
N THR A 49 30.24 44.89 -45.96
CA THR A 49 29.52 43.62 -45.99
C THR A 49 30.38 42.41 -45.61
N THR A 50 31.68 42.44 -45.95
CA THR A 50 32.60 41.31 -45.64
C THR A 50 32.96 41.27 -44.15
N LYS A 51 32.97 42.40 -43.44
CA LYS A 51 33.19 42.43 -41.98
C LYS A 51 31.96 42.03 -41.18
N LEU A 52 30.77 42.38 -41.67
CA LEU A 52 29.50 41.97 -41.03
C LEU A 52 29.22 40.50 -41.21
N GLN A 53 29.47 39.93 -42.40
CA GLN A 53 29.36 38.48 -42.62
C GLN A 53 30.36 37.66 -41.80
N SER A 54 31.60 38.15 -41.59
CA SER A 54 32.59 37.50 -40.75
C SER A 54 32.19 37.54 -39.26
N THR A 55 31.51 38.61 -38.83
CA THR A 55 31.02 38.76 -37.43
C THR A 55 29.81 37.89 -37.16
N ASP A 56 28.89 37.77 -38.13
CA ASP A 56 27.74 36.88 -38.02
C ASP A 56 28.16 35.40 -38.05
N GLN A 57 29.13 35.01 -38.85
CA GLN A 57 29.70 33.67 -38.84
C GLN A 57 30.47 33.38 -37.54
N GLN A 58 31.12 34.37 -36.96
CA GLN A 58 31.75 34.26 -35.65
C GLN A 58 30.71 34.16 -34.53
N LEU A 59 29.63 34.95 -34.60
CA LEU A 59 28.50 34.83 -33.66
C LEU A 59 27.79 33.49 -33.78
N ASP A 60 27.56 32.98 -34.99
CA ASP A 60 26.99 31.67 -35.22
C ASP A 60 27.94 30.54 -34.77
N SER A 61 29.22 30.68 -34.94
CA SER A 61 30.21 29.72 -34.44
C SER A 61 30.32 29.76 -32.91
N LEU A 62 30.16 30.95 -32.29
CA LEU A 62 30.08 31.12 -30.85
C LEU A 62 28.75 30.56 -30.30
N ARG A 63 27.61 30.80 -30.97
CA ARG A 63 26.33 30.18 -30.63
C ARG A 63 26.42 28.65 -30.71
N LYS A 64 26.97 28.10 -31.81
CA LYS A 64 27.19 26.64 -31.96
C LYS A 64 28.17 26.08 -30.92
N ARG A 65 29.16 26.89 -30.46
CA ARG A 65 30.06 26.50 -29.36
C ARG A 65 29.36 26.59 -27.99
N MET A 66 28.51 27.60 -27.79
CA MET A 66 27.70 27.72 -26.56
C MET A 66 26.62 26.64 -26.51
N ASP A 67 25.99 26.29 -27.62
CA ASP A 67 25.03 25.20 -27.71
C ASP A 67 25.70 23.82 -27.60
N LYS A 68 26.96 23.65 -28.03
CA LYS A 68 27.77 22.44 -27.75
C LYS A 68 28.28 22.42 -26.31
N LYS A 69 28.42 23.56 -25.62
CA LYS A 69 28.75 23.64 -24.19
C LYS A 69 27.55 23.66 -23.29
N ARG A 70 26.33 23.75 -23.80
CA ARG A 70 25.18 23.27 -23.05
C ARG A 70 25.39 21.76 -22.92
N ASP A 71 26.01 21.36 -21.81
CA ASP A 71 25.90 19.99 -21.32
C ASP A 71 24.41 19.64 -21.45
N THR A 72 24.07 18.87 -22.44
CA THR A 72 22.79 18.18 -22.50
C THR A 72 22.85 17.19 -21.34
N VAL A 73 22.60 17.70 -20.15
CA VAL A 73 22.39 16.85 -18.98
C VAL A 73 21.16 16.04 -19.34
N VAL A 74 21.39 14.84 -19.85
CA VAL A 74 20.31 13.89 -20.10
C VAL A 74 19.72 13.54 -18.75
N PHE A 75 18.64 14.22 -18.40
CA PHE A 75 17.88 13.92 -17.20
C PHE A 75 17.25 12.54 -17.39
N SER A 76 17.56 11.62 -16.50
CA SER A 76 17.05 10.26 -16.57
C SER A 76 16.66 9.79 -15.17
N SER A 77 15.74 8.83 -15.09
CA SER A 77 15.33 8.17 -13.84
C SER A 77 16.50 7.63 -13.01
N LYS A 78 17.64 7.38 -13.64
CA LYS A 78 18.89 6.92 -12.98
C LYS A 78 19.44 7.92 -11.95
N PHE A 79 19.10 9.21 -12.07
CA PHE A 79 19.52 10.26 -11.14
C PHE A 79 18.52 10.49 -10.01
N ILE A 80 17.40 9.78 -10.02
CA ILE A 80 16.41 9.79 -8.95
C ILE A 80 16.63 8.53 -8.10
N ARG A 81 16.86 8.75 -6.81
CA ARG A 81 17.03 7.69 -5.81
C ARG A 81 15.86 7.69 -4.86
N VAL A 82 15.40 6.50 -4.52
CA VAL A 82 14.24 6.28 -3.65
C VAL A 82 14.65 5.42 -2.47
N THR A 83 14.13 5.74 -1.31
CA THR A 83 14.21 4.90 -0.11
C THR A 83 12.91 5.02 0.69
N ASN A 84 12.72 4.12 1.66
CA ASN A 84 11.66 4.23 2.65
C ASN A 84 12.16 3.80 4.03
N GLU A 85 11.33 3.93 5.03
CA GLU A 85 11.70 3.60 6.40
C GLU A 85 12.11 2.14 6.56
N ARG A 86 11.38 1.22 5.94
CA ARG A 86 11.66 -0.22 6.00
C ARG A 86 13.06 -0.56 5.45
N LEU A 87 13.44 0.06 4.32
CA LEU A 87 14.77 -0.12 3.72
C LEU A 87 15.88 0.49 4.57
N LEU A 88 15.61 1.61 5.23
CA LEU A 88 16.60 2.30 6.09
C LEU A 88 16.80 1.63 7.43
N ARG A 89 15.91 0.74 7.87
CA ARG A 89 16.14 -0.06 9.10
C ARG A 89 17.38 -0.93 8.96
N ASP A 90 17.57 -1.56 7.82
CA ASP A 90 18.61 -2.55 7.61
C ASP A 90 19.90 -1.96 7.03
N SER A 91 19.80 -0.94 6.19
CA SER A 91 20.96 -0.30 5.56
C SER A 91 20.59 1.07 4.96
N THR A 92 21.60 1.84 4.54
CA THR A 92 21.41 3.06 3.75
C THR A 92 21.15 2.75 2.28
N GLN A 93 20.20 1.86 1.98
CA GLN A 93 19.93 1.45 0.60
C GLN A 93 19.09 2.49 -0.12
N LEU A 94 19.64 2.95 -1.22
CA LEU A 94 18.99 3.83 -2.18
C LEU A 94 18.81 3.08 -3.49
N PHE A 95 17.57 2.92 -3.91
CA PHE A 95 17.24 2.27 -5.18
C PHE A 95 17.04 3.31 -6.28
N PRO A 96 17.35 2.99 -7.53
CA PRO A 96 16.93 3.81 -8.67
C PRO A 96 15.39 3.80 -8.75
N LEU A 97 14.84 4.89 -9.26
CA LEU A 97 13.40 4.96 -9.54
C LEU A 97 13.03 3.88 -10.56
N ASP A 98 12.04 3.06 -10.24
CA ASP A 98 11.46 2.11 -11.18
C ASP A 98 10.44 2.84 -12.07
N THR A 99 10.68 2.83 -13.36
CA THR A 99 9.80 3.39 -14.40
C THR A 99 9.31 2.31 -15.36
N GLY A 100 9.51 1.03 -15.01
CA GLY A 100 9.09 -0.12 -15.82
C GLY A 100 7.57 -0.30 -15.87
N ILE A 101 7.13 -1.10 -16.85
CA ILE A 101 5.71 -1.48 -17.01
C ILE A 101 5.36 -2.79 -16.29
N PHE A 102 6.30 -3.34 -15.53
CA PHE A 102 6.05 -4.59 -14.81
C PHE A 102 5.03 -4.36 -13.70
N ASN A 103 4.00 -5.19 -13.64
CA ASN A 103 2.85 -5.07 -12.71
C ASN A 103 2.10 -3.73 -12.75
N PHE A 104 2.24 -2.94 -13.80
CA PHE A 104 1.57 -1.65 -13.90
C PHE A 104 0.03 -1.78 -13.95
N GLU A 105 -0.47 -2.84 -14.54
CA GLU A 105 -1.89 -3.21 -14.60
C GLU A 105 -2.46 -3.66 -13.24
N ASN A 106 -1.61 -4.06 -12.29
CA ASN A 106 -2.02 -4.52 -10.95
C ASN A 106 -2.15 -3.36 -9.96
N TYR A 107 -2.93 -2.37 -10.31
CA TYR A 107 -3.06 -1.09 -9.61
C TYR A 107 -3.88 -1.13 -8.31
N SER A 108 -4.72 -2.15 -8.16
CA SER A 108 -5.62 -2.35 -7.02
C SER A 108 -5.11 -3.50 -6.14
N PRO A 109 -5.37 -3.48 -4.82
CA PRO A 109 -5.12 -4.62 -3.96
C PRO A 109 -5.79 -5.92 -4.47
N LEU A 110 -6.96 -5.81 -5.11
CA LEU A 110 -7.71 -6.95 -5.66
C LEU A 110 -7.05 -7.62 -6.87
N LEU A 111 -6.08 -6.94 -7.50
CA LEU A 111 -5.40 -7.42 -8.71
C LEU A 111 -3.99 -7.94 -8.45
N GLN A 112 -3.60 -8.09 -7.17
CA GLN A 112 -2.24 -8.55 -6.82
C GLN A 112 -2.08 -10.05 -7.05
N PRO A 113 -1.16 -10.50 -7.94
CA PRO A 113 -1.03 -11.92 -8.29
C PRO A 113 -0.60 -12.82 -7.15
N ARG A 114 0.30 -12.32 -6.29
CA ARG A 114 0.92 -13.08 -5.20
C ARG A 114 0.26 -12.87 -3.84
N ASP A 115 -0.64 -11.94 -3.74
CA ASP A 115 -1.44 -11.64 -2.55
C ASP A 115 -2.92 -11.47 -2.94
N PRO A 116 -3.56 -12.57 -3.40
CA PRO A 116 -4.95 -12.53 -3.84
C PRO A 116 -5.88 -12.18 -2.68
N LYS A 117 -6.82 -11.28 -2.96
CA LYS A 117 -7.83 -10.83 -2.00
C LYS A 117 -9.21 -11.27 -2.44
N ILE A 118 -10.09 -11.47 -1.47
CA ILE A 118 -11.56 -11.50 -1.67
C ILE A 118 -12.13 -10.22 -1.09
N SER A 119 -13.20 -9.72 -1.70
CA SER A 119 -13.81 -8.45 -1.33
C SER A 119 -15.33 -8.48 -1.45
N LEU A 120 -15.96 -7.42 -0.99
CA LEU A 120 -17.40 -7.21 -1.12
C LEU A 120 -17.81 -6.68 -2.53
N GLY A 121 -16.90 -6.77 -3.52
CA GLY A 121 -17.17 -6.40 -4.90
C GLY A 121 -16.12 -5.48 -5.51
N ASN A 122 -16.42 -4.18 -5.65
CA ASN A 122 -15.56 -3.20 -6.31
C ASN A 122 -14.38 -2.72 -5.45
N THR A 123 -13.41 -2.07 -6.08
CA THR A 123 -12.22 -1.50 -5.43
C THR A 123 -12.61 -0.50 -4.34
N GLY A 124 -11.97 -0.60 -3.18
CA GLY A 124 -12.20 0.28 -2.02
C GLY A 124 -13.29 -0.21 -1.07
N ARG A 125 -13.79 -1.44 -1.27
CA ARG A 125 -14.64 -2.14 -0.31
C ARG A 125 -13.83 -3.08 0.56
N ASP A 126 -14.45 -3.53 1.64
CA ASP A 126 -13.85 -4.45 2.60
C ASP A 126 -13.28 -5.68 1.92
N GLU A 127 -12.07 -6.04 2.31
CA GLU A 127 -11.32 -7.15 1.75
C GLU A 127 -10.58 -7.95 2.82
N ARG A 128 -10.29 -9.19 2.48
CA ARG A 128 -9.38 -10.05 3.26
C ARG A 128 -8.51 -10.90 2.33
N SER A 129 -7.39 -11.40 2.85
CA SER A 129 -6.55 -12.34 2.12
C SER A 129 -7.32 -13.63 1.79
N LEU A 130 -7.21 -14.09 0.53
CA LEU A 130 -7.70 -15.38 0.09
C LEU A 130 -6.85 -16.54 0.63
N LEU A 131 -5.55 -16.30 0.76
CA LEU A 131 -4.59 -17.26 1.31
C LEU A 131 -4.32 -16.94 2.78
N TYR A 132 -3.93 -17.96 3.55
CA TYR A 132 -3.52 -17.74 4.93
C TYR A 132 -2.26 -16.87 4.99
N ASP A 133 -2.37 -15.74 5.67
CA ASP A 133 -1.28 -14.78 5.88
C ASP A 133 -1.42 -14.14 7.27
N PRO A 134 -0.71 -14.66 8.29
CA PRO A 134 -0.84 -14.16 9.65
C PRO A 134 -0.15 -12.81 9.83
N SER A 135 -0.78 -11.92 10.59
CA SER A 135 -0.14 -10.67 11.03
C SER A 135 1.09 -10.96 11.90
N ARG A 136 2.18 -10.25 11.66
CA ARG A 136 3.43 -10.33 12.46
C ARG A 136 3.62 -9.05 13.29
N THR A 137 2.57 -8.65 13.99
CA THR A 137 2.59 -7.50 14.90
C THR A 137 2.28 -7.94 16.31
N ILE A 138 2.76 -7.21 17.31
CA ILE A 138 2.48 -7.41 18.73
C ILE A 138 1.96 -6.12 19.34
N GLY A 139 1.28 -6.22 20.47
CA GLY A 139 0.70 -5.09 21.21
C GLY A 139 -0.71 -4.77 20.75
N PHE A 140 -1.18 -3.58 21.14
CA PHE A 140 -2.56 -3.17 20.95
C PHE A 140 -3.01 -3.16 19.49
N ASP A 141 -4.12 -3.81 19.26
CA ASP A 141 -4.82 -3.86 17.98
C ASP A 141 -6.30 -3.53 18.20
N ALA A 142 -6.85 -2.64 17.37
CA ALA A 142 -8.29 -2.35 17.34
C ALA A 142 -9.11 -3.49 16.71
N GLY A 143 -8.48 -4.32 15.88
CA GLY A 143 -9.11 -5.44 15.17
C GLY A 143 -9.84 -5.05 13.89
N LEU A 144 -9.65 -3.85 13.37
CA LEU A 144 -10.29 -3.34 12.15
C LEU A 144 -9.24 -3.20 11.04
N HIS A 145 -9.21 -4.13 10.07
CA HIS A 145 -8.15 -4.23 9.04
C HIS A 145 -8.67 -4.38 7.61
N THR A 146 -9.97 -4.49 7.43
CA THR A 146 -10.58 -4.81 6.13
C THR A 146 -10.30 -3.79 5.03
N LEU A 147 -9.92 -2.56 5.39
CA LEU A 147 -9.64 -1.45 4.46
C LEU A 147 -8.19 -0.93 4.55
N ASP A 148 -7.31 -1.58 5.31
CA ASP A 148 -5.93 -1.12 5.53
C ASP A 148 -5.12 -0.98 4.22
N ALA A 149 -5.39 -1.80 3.21
CA ALA A 149 -4.70 -1.74 1.92
C ALA A 149 -5.00 -0.45 1.11
N TYR A 150 -6.06 0.27 1.46
CA TYR A 150 -6.44 1.52 0.82
C TYR A 150 -5.98 2.77 1.58
N LEU A 151 -5.36 2.61 2.75
CA LEU A 151 -4.91 3.68 3.62
C LEU A 151 -3.39 3.86 3.54
N LEU A 152 -2.93 5.11 3.64
CA LEU A 152 -1.49 5.39 3.75
C LEU A 152 -1.02 5.17 5.18
N ASN A 153 0.11 4.45 5.31
CA ASN A 153 0.84 4.34 6.56
C ASN A 153 2.13 5.16 6.50
N PRO A 154 2.58 5.75 7.62
CA PRO A 154 3.80 6.55 7.65
C PRO A 154 5.06 5.79 7.18
N GLN A 155 5.11 4.49 7.44
CA GLN A 155 6.24 3.61 7.11
C GLN A 155 6.33 3.29 5.61
N ASP A 156 5.24 3.46 4.85
CA ASP A 156 5.16 3.16 3.42
C ASP A 156 5.50 4.38 2.55
N ILE A 157 5.70 5.54 3.17
CA ILE A 157 6.07 6.76 2.46
C ILE A 157 7.48 6.65 1.90
N ASN A 158 7.60 6.86 0.59
CA ASN A 158 8.87 6.91 -0.11
C ASN A 158 9.52 8.30 0.02
N TYR A 159 10.82 8.32 0.25
CA TYR A 159 11.67 9.51 0.30
C TYR A 159 12.60 9.53 -0.91
N TYR A 160 12.84 10.71 -1.47
CA TYR A 160 13.52 10.84 -2.73
C TYR A 160 14.80 11.68 -2.62
N ARG A 161 15.71 11.44 -3.56
CA ARG A 161 16.81 12.32 -3.90
C ARG A 161 16.86 12.48 -5.39
N ALA A 162 16.58 13.66 -5.88
CA ALA A 162 16.48 13.94 -7.29
C ALA A 162 17.35 15.16 -7.64
N ARG A 163 18.11 15.09 -8.74
CA ARG A 163 18.87 16.26 -9.24
C ARG A 163 17.94 17.35 -9.78
N VAL A 164 16.81 16.93 -10.30
CA VAL A 164 15.77 17.77 -10.88
C VAL A 164 14.44 17.46 -10.21
N PRO A 165 13.48 18.39 -10.24
CA PRO A 165 12.12 18.08 -9.79
C PRO A 165 11.59 16.83 -10.50
N TYR A 166 10.92 15.98 -9.74
CA TYR A 166 10.27 14.78 -10.26
C TYR A 166 8.77 14.84 -9.95
N THR A 167 7.97 14.67 -10.98
CA THR A 167 6.52 14.57 -10.87
C THR A 167 6.04 13.31 -11.56
N GLN A 168 5.16 12.57 -10.91
CA GLN A 168 4.45 11.45 -11.50
C GLN A 168 2.95 11.68 -11.40
N LEU A 169 2.28 11.61 -12.54
CA LEU A 169 0.84 11.56 -12.64
C LEU A 169 0.42 10.14 -12.97
N TYR A 170 -0.57 9.66 -12.26
CA TYR A 170 -1.11 8.33 -12.44
C TYR A 170 -2.63 8.42 -12.51
N TYR A 171 -3.21 7.95 -13.60
CA TYR A 171 -4.64 7.98 -13.81
C TYR A 171 -5.13 6.62 -14.30
N ILE A 172 -6.19 6.13 -13.68
CA ILE A 172 -6.92 4.93 -14.10
C ILE A 172 -8.38 5.29 -14.25
N SER A 173 -9.00 4.76 -15.29
CA SER A 173 -10.42 4.80 -15.53
C SER A 173 -10.93 3.42 -15.91
N GLY A 174 -11.99 3.01 -15.28
CA GLY A 174 -12.73 1.78 -15.57
C GLY A 174 -14.21 2.04 -15.70
N GLY A 175 -14.96 1.02 -16.06
CA GLY A 175 -16.42 1.04 -16.00
C GLY A 175 -16.92 1.33 -14.58
N LEU A 176 -18.20 1.69 -14.44
CA LEU A 176 -18.85 1.92 -13.14
C LEU A 176 -18.12 2.96 -12.27
N LYS A 177 -17.72 4.07 -12.90
CA LYS A 177 -17.06 5.20 -12.22
C LYS A 177 -15.80 4.79 -11.45
N GLU A 178 -15.16 3.66 -11.77
CA GLU A 178 -13.87 3.34 -11.20
C GLU A 178 -12.83 4.33 -11.72
N GLN A 179 -12.34 5.19 -10.85
CA GLN A 179 -11.37 6.23 -11.17
C GLN A 179 -10.33 6.31 -10.06
N ILE A 180 -9.05 6.32 -10.46
CA ILE A 180 -7.95 6.54 -9.53
C ILE A 180 -7.05 7.62 -10.12
N PHE A 181 -6.79 8.66 -9.34
CA PHE A 181 -5.86 9.72 -9.71
C PHE A 181 -4.83 9.89 -8.61
N LYS A 182 -3.55 9.71 -8.95
CA LYS A 182 -2.44 9.90 -8.03
C LYS A 182 -1.48 10.94 -8.58
N VAL A 183 -1.01 11.82 -7.71
CA VAL A 183 0.02 12.81 -7.98
C VAL A 183 1.13 12.66 -6.97
N LEU A 184 2.33 12.43 -7.44
CA LEU A 184 3.54 12.50 -6.65
C LEU A 184 4.41 13.63 -7.18
N HIS A 185 4.84 14.53 -6.31
CA HIS A 185 5.83 15.53 -6.64
C HIS A 185 6.93 15.58 -5.59
N THR A 186 8.18 15.67 -6.03
CA THR A 186 9.32 15.80 -5.14
C THR A 186 10.43 16.60 -5.77
N GLN A 187 11.08 17.43 -4.97
CA GLN A 187 12.23 18.24 -5.41
C GLN A 187 13.25 18.42 -4.29
N ASN A 188 14.49 18.57 -4.67
CA ASN A 188 15.53 19.01 -3.76
C ASN A 188 15.50 20.52 -3.66
N VAL A 189 15.17 21.08 -2.50
CA VAL A 189 15.29 22.53 -2.19
C VAL A 189 16.76 22.94 -2.23
N ASN A 190 17.62 22.06 -1.74
CA ASN A 190 19.06 22.15 -1.83
C ASN A 190 19.67 20.73 -1.83
N PRO A 191 20.97 20.55 -2.04
CA PRO A 191 21.58 19.20 -2.09
C PRO A 191 21.38 18.33 -0.82
N ARG A 192 20.89 18.92 0.27
CA ARG A 192 20.72 18.26 1.56
C ARG A 192 19.27 18.07 1.97
N LEU A 193 18.35 18.84 1.39
CA LEU A 193 16.92 18.83 1.76
C LEU A 193 16.09 18.50 0.53
N ASN A 194 15.38 17.41 0.61
CA ASN A 194 14.31 17.01 -0.31
C ASN A 194 12.96 17.23 0.35
N VAL A 195 11.99 17.70 -0.40
CA VAL A 195 10.59 17.81 0.00
C VAL A 195 9.71 17.24 -1.10
N GLY A 196 8.55 16.74 -0.72
CA GLY A 196 7.58 16.26 -1.69
C GLY A 196 6.21 16.05 -1.07
N PHE A 197 5.26 15.76 -1.93
CA PHE A 197 3.91 15.40 -1.55
C PHE A 197 3.37 14.27 -2.43
N ASN A 198 2.41 13.55 -1.90
CA ASN A 198 1.67 12.49 -2.57
C ASN A 198 0.18 12.74 -2.32
N LEU A 199 -0.62 12.76 -3.39
CA LEU A 199 -2.07 12.87 -3.35
C LEU A 199 -2.66 11.68 -4.09
N ASN A 200 -3.68 11.05 -3.52
CA ASN A 200 -4.37 9.92 -4.10
C ASN A 200 -5.87 10.11 -3.93
N PHE A 201 -6.59 10.12 -5.04
CA PHE A 201 -8.04 10.15 -5.10
C PHE A 201 -8.49 8.86 -5.78
N ALA A 202 -9.36 8.11 -5.13
CA ALA A 202 -9.93 6.91 -5.72
C ALA A 202 -11.44 6.88 -5.48
N GLY A 203 -12.18 6.50 -6.49
CA GLY A 203 -13.62 6.32 -6.43
C GLY A 203 -14.03 5.11 -7.25
N SER A 204 -15.11 4.46 -6.85
CA SER A 204 -15.71 3.38 -7.62
C SER A 204 -17.18 3.21 -7.22
N GLN A 205 -17.96 2.64 -8.13
CA GLN A 205 -19.34 2.27 -7.90
C GLN A 205 -19.51 0.78 -8.23
N GLY A 206 -20.19 0.03 -7.37
CA GLY A 206 -20.51 -1.38 -7.64
C GLY A 206 -21.66 -1.54 -8.65
N PHE A 207 -21.75 -2.69 -9.31
CA PHE A 207 -22.88 -3.04 -10.18
C PHE A 207 -24.21 -3.06 -9.44
N TYR A 208 -24.16 -3.50 -8.19
CA TYR A 208 -25.31 -3.74 -7.33
C TYR A 208 -25.52 -2.59 -6.36
N SER A 209 -25.30 -1.37 -6.81
CA SER A 209 -25.58 -0.17 -6.06
C SER A 209 -26.75 0.57 -6.68
N SER A 210 -27.68 1.05 -5.86
CA SER A 210 -28.74 1.91 -6.36
C SER A 210 -28.13 3.16 -6.97
N ASN A 211 -28.32 3.37 -8.29
CA ASN A 211 -27.80 4.55 -9.00
C ASN A 211 -28.36 5.89 -8.45
N GLN A 212 -29.34 5.84 -7.56
CA GLN A 212 -30.04 7.03 -7.02
C GLN A 212 -29.48 7.50 -5.69
N VAL A 213 -28.59 6.74 -5.03
CA VAL A 213 -28.10 7.05 -3.69
C VAL A 213 -26.59 7.30 -3.73
N LEU A 214 -26.15 8.53 -3.42
CA LEU A 214 -24.73 8.93 -3.40
C LEU A 214 -23.89 8.16 -2.37
N GLU A 215 -24.55 7.63 -1.33
CA GLU A 215 -23.92 6.81 -0.28
C GLU A 215 -23.34 5.50 -0.79
N GLN A 216 -23.80 5.01 -1.95
CA GLN A 216 -23.37 3.76 -2.56
C GLN A 216 -22.03 3.83 -3.32
N ASN A 217 -21.36 4.99 -3.30
CA ASN A 217 -20.07 5.17 -3.95
C ASN A 217 -18.93 5.07 -2.94
N VAL A 218 -17.85 4.38 -3.33
CA VAL A 218 -16.56 4.49 -2.66
C VAL A 218 -15.94 5.85 -2.96
N SER A 219 -15.43 6.50 -1.95
CA SER A 219 -14.66 7.74 -2.07
C SER A 219 -13.44 7.67 -1.14
N ASN A 220 -12.25 7.64 -1.71
CA ASN A 220 -11.01 7.60 -0.96
C ASN A 220 -10.13 8.80 -1.31
N VAL A 221 -9.69 9.51 -0.30
CA VAL A 221 -8.74 10.63 -0.41
C VAL A 221 -7.61 10.39 0.56
N ASN A 222 -6.41 10.20 0.03
CA ASN A 222 -5.20 10.08 0.82
C ASN A 222 -4.21 11.17 0.42
N ALA A 223 -3.55 11.77 1.39
CA ALA A 223 -2.52 12.77 1.16
C ALA A 223 -1.33 12.53 2.07
N ALA A 224 -0.13 12.78 1.55
CA ALA A 224 1.08 12.80 2.34
C ALA A 224 1.98 13.97 1.93
N ALA A 225 2.59 14.64 2.90
CA ALA A 225 3.72 15.51 2.69
C ALA A 225 4.94 14.89 3.36
N PHE A 226 6.10 14.94 2.72
CA PHE A 226 7.29 14.29 3.22
C PHE A 226 8.55 15.12 3.00
N THR A 227 9.55 14.88 3.86
CA THR A 227 10.83 15.54 3.77
C THR A 227 11.96 14.61 4.18
N TRP A 228 13.11 14.79 3.54
CA TRP A 228 14.36 14.13 3.89
C TRP A 228 15.49 15.14 3.95
N TYR A 229 16.03 15.33 5.13
CA TYR A 229 17.22 16.14 5.36
C TYR A 229 18.44 15.27 5.65
N GLU A 230 19.58 15.56 5.04
CA GLU A 230 20.88 14.97 5.34
C GLU A 230 21.92 16.09 5.58
N SER A 231 22.63 16.01 6.69
CA SER A 231 23.68 16.98 7.02
C SER A 231 24.85 16.96 6.00
N LYS A 232 25.64 18.05 5.95
CA LYS A 232 26.83 18.14 5.08
C LYS A 232 27.84 17.01 5.34
N SER A 233 27.99 16.59 6.59
CA SER A 233 28.82 15.45 6.99
C SER A 233 28.19 14.09 6.67
N LYS A 234 26.95 14.03 6.20
CA LYS A 234 26.12 12.84 6.00
C LYS A 234 25.89 11.99 7.26
N ARG A 235 26.29 12.49 8.43
CA ARG A 235 26.14 11.80 9.70
C ARG A 235 24.73 11.87 10.24
N TYR A 236 24.11 13.03 10.17
CA TYR A 236 22.75 13.25 10.63
C TYR A 236 21.75 13.19 9.47
N ASN A 237 20.68 12.46 9.69
CA ASN A 237 19.56 12.34 8.77
C ASN A 237 18.25 12.54 9.53
N LEU A 238 17.32 13.25 8.91
CA LEU A 238 15.95 13.43 9.37
C LEU A 238 15.00 13.06 8.26
N LEU A 239 14.09 12.13 8.55
CA LEU A 239 12.94 11.79 7.73
C LEU A 239 11.69 12.29 8.43
N GLY A 240 10.81 12.94 7.71
CA GLY A 240 9.53 13.39 8.25
C GLY A 240 8.42 13.18 7.24
N ASN A 241 7.25 12.79 7.72
CA ASN A 241 6.05 12.82 6.92
C ASN A 241 4.81 13.18 7.74
N LEU A 242 3.84 13.74 7.04
CA LEU A 242 2.49 13.99 7.51
C LEU A 242 1.55 13.24 6.57
N ILE A 243 0.64 12.47 7.12
CA ILE A 243 -0.35 11.74 6.34
C ILE A 243 -1.77 12.15 6.72
N TYR A 244 -2.65 12.04 5.75
CA TYR A 244 -4.09 12.18 5.91
C TYR A 244 -4.80 11.12 5.09
N ASN A 245 -5.78 10.46 5.69
CA ASN A 245 -6.62 9.45 5.06
C ASN A 245 -8.09 9.79 5.33
N ASN A 246 -8.93 9.63 4.32
CA ASN A 246 -10.38 9.67 4.45
C ASN A 246 -10.99 8.75 3.40
N LEU A 247 -11.52 7.63 3.84
CA LEU A 247 -12.15 6.62 2.99
C LEU A 247 -13.59 6.44 3.43
N LYS A 248 -14.51 6.64 2.49
CA LYS A 248 -15.92 6.28 2.63
C LYS A 248 -16.21 5.07 1.75
N THR A 249 -16.82 4.04 2.31
CA THR A 249 -17.23 2.82 1.59
C THR A 249 -18.69 2.47 1.90
N PRO A 250 -19.48 2.02 0.90
CA PRO A 250 -20.87 1.63 1.12
C PRO A 250 -20.98 0.32 1.88
N GLU A 251 -21.91 0.26 2.81
CA GLU A 251 -22.31 -0.92 3.56
C GLU A 251 -23.68 -1.40 3.08
N THR A 252 -23.68 -2.17 2.01
CA THR A 252 -24.91 -2.56 1.29
C THR A 252 -25.77 -3.62 1.97
N GLY A 253 -25.24 -4.28 3.02
CA GLY A 253 -25.91 -5.44 3.64
C GLY A 253 -26.11 -6.62 2.69
N SER A 254 -25.44 -6.64 1.56
CA SER A 254 -25.55 -7.60 0.43
C SER A 254 -26.69 -7.31 -0.55
N ILE A 255 -26.78 -8.11 -1.62
CA ILE A 255 -27.90 -8.06 -2.58
C ILE A 255 -29.16 -8.71 -1.98
N LEU A 256 -30.32 -8.23 -2.46
CA LEU A 256 -31.61 -8.73 -1.98
C LEU A 256 -31.88 -10.16 -2.49
N LYS A 257 -31.69 -10.43 -3.77
CA LYS A 257 -31.91 -11.74 -4.41
C LYS A 257 -30.58 -12.43 -4.71
N ASP A 258 -30.31 -13.56 -4.07
CA ASP A 258 -29.07 -14.34 -4.25
C ASP A 258 -29.11 -15.28 -5.48
N SER A 259 -30.21 -15.31 -6.21
CA SER A 259 -30.41 -16.14 -7.41
C SER A 259 -30.06 -15.45 -8.72
N ILE A 260 -29.43 -14.26 -8.70
CA ILE A 260 -29.14 -13.42 -9.89
C ILE A 260 -28.33 -14.12 -10.98
N PHE A 261 -27.51 -15.11 -10.63
CA PHE A 261 -26.73 -15.89 -11.59
C PHE A 261 -27.46 -17.14 -12.09
N LYS A 262 -28.60 -17.50 -11.47
CA LYS A 262 -29.41 -18.67 -11.86
C LYS A 262 -30.49 -18.29 -12.88
N THR A 263 -31.04 -17.11 -12.76
CA THR A 263 -32.10 -16.59 -13.64
C THR A 263 -31.50 -15.59 -14.62
N GLY A 264 -31.08 -16.03 -15.79
CA GLY A 264 -30.35 -15.25 -16.80
C GLY A 264 -31.08 -14.04 -17.41
N SER A 265 -32.19 -13.57 -16.82
CA SER A 265 -33.07 -12.51 -17.36
C SER A 265 -33.13 -11.22 -16.53
N ILE A 266 -32.40 -11.14 -15.38
CA ILE A 266 -32.46 -9.95 -14.54
C ILE A 266 -31.27 -9.05 -14.91
N ASP A 267 -31.56 -7.80 -15.27
CA ASP A 267 -30.56 -6.77 -15.39
C ASP A 267 -29.92 -6.53 -14.01
N LYS A 268 -28.66 -6.90 -13.88
CA LYS A 268 -27.92 -6.83 -12.62
C LYS A 268 -27.85 -5.40 -12.06
N THR A 269 -27.94 -4.39 -12.92
CA THR A 269 -27.95 -2.97 -12.51
C THR A 269 -29.24 -2.56 -11.81
N THR A 270 -30.31 -3.33 -11.93
CA THR A 270 -31.59 -3.11 -11.27
C THR A 270 -31.75 -3.88 -9.98
N GLU A 271 -30.80 -4.78 -9.64
CA GLU A 271 -30.85 -5.53 -8.39
C GLU A 271 -30.69 -4.61 -7.19
N GLN A 272 -31.58 -4.77 -6.22
CA GLN A 272 -31.59 -3.96 -5.02
C GLN A 272 -30.63 -4.51 -3.96
N VAL A 273 -30.02 -3.61 -3.22
CA VAL A 273 -29.26 -3.93 -2.02
C VAL A 273 -30.16 -3.80 -0.77
N ARG A 274 -29.82 -4.49 0.30
CA ARG A 274 -30.61 -4.51 1.52
C ARG A 274 -30.54 -3.20 2.29
N LEU A 275 -29.38 -2.49 2.25
CA LEU A 275 -29.12 -1.24 2.94
C LEU A 275 -28.61 -0.19 1.92
N PRO A 276 -29.51 0.59 1.31
CA PRO A 276 -29.14 1.55 0.28
C PRO A 276 -28.45 2.83 0.78
N ALA A 277 -28.61 3.23 2.04
CA ALA A 277 -28.07 4.48 2.59
C ALA A 277 -27.17 4.28 3.81
N THR A 278 -26.55 3.10 3.94
CA THR A 278 -25.63 2.75 5.00
C THR A 278 -24.19 2.74 4.47
N TYR A 279 -23.25 3.23 5.25
CA TYR A 279 -21.85 3.31 4.87
C TYR A 279 -20.88 3.36 6.06
N GLU A 280 -19.64 3.03 5.82
CA GLU A 280 -18.53 3.26 6.73
C GLU A 280 -17.68 4.46 6.30
N ASN A 281 -17.07 5.12 7.27
CA ASN A 281 -16.08 6.15 7.04
C ASN A 281 -14.84 5.92 7.92
N TRP A 282 -13.69 5.77 7.27
CA TRP A 282 -12.39 5.60 7.90
C TRP A 282 -11.58 6.87 7.71
N ALA A 283 -11.27 7.57 8.78
CA ALA A 283 -10.50 8.79 8.76
C ALA A 283 -9.24 8.64 9.62
N GLY A 284 -8.15 9.27 9.22
CA GLY A 284 -6.94 9.24 10.00
C GLY A 284 -5.95 10.30 9.61
N SER A 285 -5.10 10.68 10.55
CA SER A 285 -3.97 11.57 10.31
C SER A 285 -2.77 11.11 11.11
N GLY A 286 -1.58 11.36 10.58
CA GLY A 286 -0.35 10.96 11.23
C GLY A 286 0.78 11.94 11.02
N LEU A 287 1.61 12.06 12.03
CA LEU A 287 2.92 12.72 12.02
C LEU A 287 3.98 11.67 12.29
N TYR A 288 4.98 11.61 11.47
CA TYR A 288 6.13 10.72 11.62
C TYR A 288 7.42 11.49 11.47
N LEU A 289 8.31 11.36 12.46
CA LEU A 289 9.65 11.95 12.46
C LEU A 289 10.66 10.88 12.87
N LYS A 290 11.61 10.58 12.00
CA LYS A 290 12.72 9.69 12.31
C LYS A 290 14.03 10.43 12.11
N GLN A 291 14.82 10.50 13.16
CA GLN A 291 16.15 11.06 13.11
C GLN A 291 17.19 10.02 13.50
N PHE A 292 18.33 10.06 12.82
CA PHE A 292 19.42 9.16 13.14
C PHE A 292 20.78 9.81 12.87
N TYR A 293 21.74 9.43 13.70
CA TYR A 293 23.10 9.91 13.65
C TYR A 293 24.08 8.75 13.52
N TYR A 294 24.95 8.83 12.52
CA TYR A 294 26.02 7.85 12.32
C TYR A 294 27.32 8.28 13.00
N ILE A 295 27.87 7.38 13.82
CA ILE A 295 29.19 7.50 14.44
C ILE A 295 30.12 6.54 13.70
N GLY A 296 31.28 7.02 13.21
CA GLY A 296 32.23 6.17 12.50
C GLY A 296 33.23 6.96 11.66
N ARG A 297 34.07 6.26 10.93
CA ARG A 297 35.05 6.85 10.03
C ARG A 297 34.36 7.36 8.75
N ILE A 298 34.90 8.44 8.20
CA ILE A 298 34.51 8.95 6.90
C ILE A 298 35.57 8.46 5.91
N ASP A 299 35.20 7.50 5.06
CA ASP A 299 36.06 7.06 3.98
C ASP A 299 35.80 7.90 2.74
N SER A 300 36.87 8.49 2.20
CA SER A 300 36.82 9.15 0.90
C SER A 300 37.19 8.15 -0.19
N LEU A 301 36.21 7.58 -0.85
CA LEU A 301 36.45 6.80 -2.06
C LEU A 301 36.72 7.75 -3.24
N LYS A 302 37.91 7.61 -3.87
CA LYS A 302 38.16 8.24 -5.16
C LYS A 302 37.34 7.50 -6.22
N LYS A 303 36.32 8.17 -6.76
CA LYS A 303 35.65 7.75 -8.01
C LYS A 303 36.17 8.59 -9.15
N GLU A 304 36.27 7.99 -10.36
CA GLU A 304 36.45 8.79 -11.58
C GLU A 304 35.35 9.86 -11.65
N GLY A 305 35.75 11.14 -11.56
CA GLY A 305 34.84 12.29 -11.54
C GLY A 305 34.63 13.01 -10.19
N GLY A 306 35.34 12.62 -9.12
CA GLY A 306 35.31 13.37 -7.86
C GLY A 306 35.39 12.50 -6.58
N LYS A 307 35.71 13.13 -5.44
CA LYS A 307 35.72 12.47 -4.13
C LYS A 307 34.29 12.24 -3.64
N SER A 308 33.84 11.00 -3.57
CA SER A 308 32.59 10.65 -2.89
C SER A 308 32.91 10.35 -1.41
N LEU A 309 32.28 11.09 -0.50
CA LEU A 309 32.33 10.82 0.93
C LEU A 309 31.33 9.70 1.25
N ASN A 310 31.81 8.52 1.59
CA ASN A 310 31.00 7.45 2.16
C ASN A 310 31.32 7.33 3.65
N ILE A 311 30.26 7.28 4.45
CA ILE A 311 30.38 6.97 5.88
C ILE A 311 30.37 5.46 6.02
N LEU A 312 31.40 4.90 6.68
CA LEU A 312 31.36 3.55 7.21
C LEU A 312 30.96 3.65 8.68
N PRO A 313 29.67 3.51 9.01
CA PRO A 313 29.22 3.66 10.38
C PRO A 313 29.76 2.50 11.22
N THR A 314 30.26 2.81 12.41
CA THR A 314 30.52 1.82 13.46
C THR A 314 29.36 1.76 14.45
N GLN A 315 28.64 2.85 14.58
CA GLN A 315 27.49 2.97 15.47
C GLN A 315 26.43 3.88 14.83
N ARG A 316 25.17 3.66 15.16
CA ARG A 316 24.05 4.52 14.79
C ARG A 316 23.13 4.69 16.01
N VAL A 317 22.79 5.91 16.34
CA VAL A 317 21.70 6.23 17.26
C VAL A 317 20.53 6.68 16.43
N ALA A 318 19.35 6.17 16.72
CA ALA A 318 18.13 6.60 16.05
C ALA A 318 17.00 6.83 17.06
N TYR A 319 16.17 7.83 16.76
CA TYR A 319 14.95 8.12 17.47
C TYR A 319 13.83 8.34 16.48
N THR A 320 12.67 7.71 16.74
CA THR A 320 11.46 7.87 15.95
C THR A 320 10.33 8.35 16.85
N LEU A 321 9.67 9.42 16.43
CA LEU A 321 8.41 9.89 16.99
C LEU A 321 7.31 9.63 15.95
N SER A 322 6.25 8.93 16.36
CA SER A 322 5.06 8.73 15.52
C SER A 322 3.81 9.08 16.34
N TYR A 323 2.97 9.93 15.76
CA TYR A 323 1.67 10.27 16.33
C TYR A 323 0.60 10.03 15.27
N ASN A 324 -0.32 9.11 15.56
CA ASN A 324 -1.35 8.69 14.62
C ASN A 324 -2.73 8.77 15.28
N THR A 325 -3.70 9.23 14.52
CA THR A 325 -5.11 9.14 14.90
C THR A 325 -5.83 8.32 13.83
N ARG A 326 -6.66 7.38 14.26
CA ARG A 326 -7.54 6.60 13.39
C ARG A 326 -8.96 6.70 13.92
N LYS A 327 -9.92 6.88 13.05
CA LYS A 327 -11.33 6.93 13.40
C LYS A 327 -12.12 6.06 12.42
N TYR A 328 -12.83 5.12 12.96
CA TYR A 328 -13.84 4.32 12.30
C TYR A 328 -15.22 4.86 12.65
N ASN A 329 -16.10 5.01 11.65
CA ASN A 329 -17.49 5.36 11.87
C ASN A 329 -18.36 4.44 11.02
N PHE A 330 -19.32 3.79 11.64
CA PHE A 330 -20.41 3.11 10.98
C PHE A 330 -21.65 3.98 11.03
N ILE A 331 -22.31 4.20 9.89
CA ILE A 331 -23.45 5.09 9.76
C ILE A 331 -24.55 4.36 9.00
N GLN A 332 -25.62 4.03 9.73
CA GLN A 332 -26.84 3.46 9.18
C GLN A 332 -27.92 4.54 9.12
N ASN A 333 -28.48 4.74 7.94
CA ASN A 333 -29.62 5.64 7.71
C ASN A 333 -30.87 4.88 7.20
N ASP A 334 -30.80 3.56 7.14
CA ASP A 334 -31.85 2.68 6.66
C ASP A 334 -32.54 1.95 7.81
N ALA A 335 -33.85 1.78 7.71
CA ALA A 335 -34.55 0.78 8.52
C ALA A 335 -34.12 -0.63 8.06
N ASP A 336 -33.84 -1.53 9.00
CA ASP A 336 -33.47 -2.92 8.69
C ASP A 336 -34.68 -3.79 8.31
N ALA A 337 -35.26 -3.48 7.13
CA ALA A 337 -36.43 -4.19 6.61
C ALA A 337 -36.13 -5.67 6.23
N TYR A 338 -34.87 -6.00 6.00
CA TYR A 338 -34.42 -7.30 5.49
C TYR A 338 -33.61 -8.13 6.47
N ARG A 339 -33.59 -7.73 7.73
CA ARG A 339 -32.87 -8.42 8.82
C ARG A 339 -31.40 -8.67 8.45
N VAL A 340 -30.69 -7.59 8.13
CA VAL A 340 -29.24 -7.63 7.89
C VAL A 340 -28.49 -7.77 9.21
N PHE A 341 -29.00 -7.09 10.25
CA PHE A 341 -28.41 -7.11 11.60
C PHE A 341 -29.05 -8.16 12.49
N PRO A 342 -28.28 -8.74 13.42
CA PRO A 342 -28.81 -9.73 14.35
C PRO A 342 -29.79 -9.11 15.36
N ASP A 343 -29.46 -7.91 15.85
CA ASP A 343 -30.23 -7.21 16.87
C ASP A 343 -29.97 -5.69 16.80
N TYR A 344 -30.66 -4.93 17.65
CA TYR A 344 -30.42 -3.51 17.89
C TYR A 344 -30.64 -3.20 19.37
N TYR A 345 -29.69 -2.44 19.95
CA TYR A 345 -29.71 -2.12 21.38
C TYR A 345 -30.15 -0.70 21.66
N PHE A 346 -29.98 0.22 20.71
CA PHE A 346 -30.24 1.65 20.89
C PHE A 346 -31.29 2.20 19.92
N SER A 347 -31.22 1.81 18.63
CA SER A 347 -32.18 2.29 17.63
C SER A 347 -32.33 1.29 16.49
N SER A 348 -33.56 1.00 16.08
CA SER A 348 -33.88 0.11 14.96
C SER A 348 -33.62 0.71 13.57
N ASN A 349 -33.53 2.05 13.47
CA ASN A 349 -33.55 2.77 12.21
C ASN A 349 -32.27 3.56 11.95
N HIS A 350 -31.47 3.80 12.97
CA HIS A 350 -30.29 4.65 12.87
C HIS A 350 -29.17 4.10 13.71
N SER A 351 -27.97 4.06 13.15
CA SER A 351 -26.74 3.84 13.89
C SER A 351 -25.70 4.88 13.51
N ARG A 352 -24.98 5.36 14.52
CA ARG A 352 -23.74 6.12 14.34
C ARG A 352 -22.74 5.65 15.38
N ASP A 353 -22.14 4.52 15.10
CA ASP A 353 -21.16 3.92 15.97
C ASP A 353 -19.77 4.37 15.55
N SER A 354 -18.91 4.69 16.49
CA SER A 354 -17.55 5.10 16.14
C SER A 354 -16.52 4.61 17.15
N LEU A 355 -15.36 4.22 16.63
CA LEU A 355 -14.15 3.96 17.38
C LEU A 355 -13.10 4.99 16.99
N SER A 356 -12.54 5.68 17.97
CA SER A 356 -11.38 6.57 17.79
C SER A 356 -10.18 6.02 18.53
N VAL A 357 -9.04 5.91 17.86
CA VAL A 357 -7.77 5.46 18.42
C VAL A 357 -6.72 6.52 18.18
N THR A 358 -6.06 6.96 19.24
CA THR A 358 -4.87 7.81 19.18
C THR A 358 -3.67 7.00 19.65
N HIS A 359 -2.60 7.03 18.89
CA HIS A 359 -1.37 6.32 19.17
C HIS A 359 -0.17 7.28 19.11
N LEU A 360 0.56 7.38 20.21
CA LEU A 360 1.84 8.08 20.30
C LEU A 360 2.93 7.07 20.54
N GLN A 361 3.92 7.00 19.66
CA GLN A 361 5.04 6.09 19.75
C GLN A 361 6.35 6.86 19.83
N ASN A 362 7.19 6.49 20.81
CA ASN A 362 8.58 6.89 20.93
C ASN A 362 9.46 5.64 20.78
N ASP A 363 10.30 5.59 19.74
CA ASP A 363 11.18 4.47 19.47
C ASP A 363 12.64 4.93 19.50
N PHE A 364 13.42 4.40 20.44
CA PHE A 364 14.86 4.62 20.58
C PHE A 364 15.59 3.37 20.13
N SER A 365 16.56 3.52 19.25
CA SER A 365 17.40 2.42 18.83
C SER A 365 18.88 2.80 18.72
N TYR A 366 19.72 1.87 19.13
CA TYR A 366 21.16 1.94 19.03
C TYR A 366 21.66 0.76 18.21
N SER A 367 22.42 1.06 17.16
CA SER A 367 23.00 0.05 16.28
C SER A 367 24.50 0.04 16.41
N PHE A 368 25.06 -1.13 16.55
CA PHE A 368 26.50 -1.35 16.58
C PHE A 368 26.92 -2.21 15.37
N TYR A 369 27.94 -1.74 14.64
CA TYR A 369 28.48 -2.42 13.47
C TYR A 369 29.91 -2.85 13.74
N LEU A 370 30.15 -4.14 13.88
CA LEU A 370 31.47 -4.71 14.04
C LEU A 370 31.96 -5.23 12.67
N ARG A 371 33.04 -4.62 12.19
CA ARG A 371 33.73 -5.01 10.96
C ARG A 371 35.19 -5.20 11.29
N SER A 372 35.74 -6.40 11.07
CA SER A 372 37.15 -6.67 11.28
C SER A 372 37.74 -7.47 10.14
N LYS A 373 38.84 -6.96 9.55
CA LYS A 373 39.62 -7.70 8.58
C LYS A 373 40.59 -8.71 9.21
N ASN A 374 40.90 -8.54 10.49
CA ASN A 374 41.99 -9.28 11.19
C ASN A 374 41.46 -10.39 12.10
N VAL A 375 40.20 -10.50 12.37
CA VAL A 375 39.63 -11.56 13.19
C VAL A 375 39.09 -12.66 12.31
N ARG A 376 39.67 -13.86 12.43
CA ARG A 376 39.34 -15.04 11.59
C ARG A 376 37.84 -15.42 11.63
N PHE A 377 37.16 -15.06 12.73
CA PHE A 377 35.74 -15.34 12.98
C PHE A 377 34.79 -14.23 12.45
N ILE A 378 35.27 -12.98 12.29
CA ILE A 378 34.48 -11.83 11.85
C ILE A 378 35.07 -11.32 10.52
N LYS A 379 34.97 -12.13 9.47
CA LYS A 379 35.46 -11.73 8.13
C LYS A 379 34.60 -10.65 7.50
N ASN A 380 33.31 -10.58 7.90
CA ASN A 380 32.33 -9.69 7.34
C ASN A 380 31.67 -8.85 8.45
N GLU A 381 30.49 -8.38 8.28
CA GLU A 381 29.80 -7.45 9.18
C GLU A 381 28.93 -8.20 10.19
N VAL A 382 29.07 -7.85 11.47
CA VAL A 382 28.08 -8.13 12.51
C VAL A 382 27.39 -6.82 12.84
N LYS A 383 26.08 -6.80 12.73
CA LYS A 383 25.25 -5.67 13.13
C LYS A 383 24.36 -6.10 14.29
N LEU A 384 24.42 -5.37 15.38
CA LEU A 384 23.52 -5.52 16.53
C LEU A 384 22.73 -4.22 16.69
N ASP A 385 21.42 -4.32 16.62
CA ASP A 385 20.51 -3.24 16.95
C ASP A 385 19.81 -3.58 18.28
N VAL A 386 19.82 -2.67 19.22
CA VAL A 386 19.03 -2.76 20.46
C VAL A 386 18.15 -1.53 20.56
N GLY A 387 16.95 -1.70 21.05
CA GLY A 387 16.00 -0.60 21.10
C GLY A 387 14.93 -0.78 22.15
N LEU A 388 14.29 0.32 22.46
CA LEU A 388 13.14 0.41 23.33
C LEU A 388 12.07 1.26 22.65
N THR A 389 10.85 0.74 22.61
CA THR A 389 9.70 1.48 22.11
C THR A 389 8.73 1.69 23.26
N GLN A 390 8.28 2.92 23.42
CA GLN A 390 7.16 3.29 24.28
C GLN A 390 5.99 3.63 23.38
N ASP A 391 4.91 2.91 23.53
CA ASP A 391 3.65 3.09 22.85
C ASP A 391 2.61 3.58 23.85
N TYR A 392 2.01 4.73 23.59
CA TYR A 392 0.89 5.24 24.36
C TYR A 392 -0.35 5.23 23.48
N TYR A 393 -1.38 4.55 23.96
CA TYR A 393 -2.66 4.43 23.28
C TYR A 393 -3.79 5.09 24.08
N GLN A 394 -4.70 5.69 23.34
CA GLN A 394 -5.99 6.12 23.85
C GLN A 394 -7.06 5.73 22.86
N TYR A 395 -8.05 4.96 23.30
CA TYR A 395 -9.21 4.66 22.48
C TYR A 395 -10.51 5.12 23.15
N SER A 396 -11.52 5.37 22.33
CA SER A 396 -12.87 5.71 22.77
C SER A 396 -13.90 5.20 21.78
N GLN A 397 -14.94 4.55 22.27
CA GLN A 397 -16.10 4.14 21.49
C GLN A 397 -17.28 5.02 21.82
N TYR A 398 -18.02 5.40 20.77
CA TYR A 398 -19.21 6.24 20.85
C TYR A 398 -20.34 5.59 20.07
N ILE A 399 -21.53 5.70 20.60
CA ILE A 399 -22.79 5.46 19.90
C ILE A 399 -23.55 6.77 19.77
N SER A 400 -24.52 6.85 18.86
CA SER A 400 -25.40 8.01 18.82
C SER A 400 -26.65 7.75 19.65
N ASP A 401 -26.90 8.63 20.56
CA ASP A 401 -28.14 8.69 21.31
C ASP A 401 -29.00 9.87 20.84
N THR A 402 -30.31 9.66 20.80
CA THR A 402 -31.28 10.70 20.43
C THR A 402 -31.90 11.30 21.69
N THR A 403 -31.47 12.49 22.06
CA THR A 403 -31.97 13.22 23.20
C THR A 403 -32.89 14.36 22.74
N LEU A 404 -33.80 14.81 23.62
CA LEU A 404 -34.58 16.02 23.39
C LEU A 404 -33.79 17.22 23.92
N ASN A 405 -33.64 18.26 23.10
CA ASN A 405 -33.09 19.52 23.57
C ASN A 405 -34.12 20.30 24.41
N GLN A 406 -33.71 21.42 25.00
CA GLN A 406 -34.58 22.29 25.82
C GLN A 406 -35.82 22.84 25.09
N TYR A 407 -35.87 22.72 23.75
CA TYR A 407 -37.02 23.12 22.92
C TYR A 407 -37.87 21.93 22.47
N GLY A 408 -37.62 20.72 23.00
CA GLY A 408 -38.35 19.52 22.62
C GLY A 408 -37.95 18.93 21.25
N ASN A 409 -36.93 19.45 20.59
CA ASN A 409 -36.43 18.90 19.31
C ASN A 409 -35.51 17.72 19.58
N LYS A 410 -35.64 16.67 18.75
CA LYS A 410 -34.72 15.52 18.75
C LYS A 410 -33.34 15.97 18.28
N VAL A 411 -32.33 15.79 19.11
CA VAL A 411 -30.93 16.05 18.80
C VAL A 411 -30.15 14.74 18.95
N VAL A 412 -29.44 14.37 17.90
CA VAL A 412 -28.56 13.19 17.93
C VAL A 412 -27.22 13.64 18.51
N GLN A 413 -26.83 13.07 19.64
CA GLN A 413 -25.57 13.36 20.29
C GLN A 413 -24.72 12.10 20.43
N PRO A 414 -23.38 12.19 20.25
CA PRO A 414 -22.50 11.05 20.49
C PRO A 414 -22.40 10.80 22.01
N LEU A 415 -22.75 9.58 22.41
CA LEU A 415 -22.56 9.09 23.77
C LEU A 415 -21.28 8.23 23.82
N LYS A 416 -20.36 8.59 24.70
CA LYS A 416 -19.18 7.75 24.96
C LYS A 416 -19.61 6.55 25.79
N VAL A 417 -19.50 5.35 25.23
CA VAL A 417 -19.87 4.10 25.91
C VAL A 417 -18.71 3.45 26.62
N GLN A 418 -17.50 3.59 26.07
CA GLN A 418 -16.27 3.10 26.70
C GLN A 418 -15.03 3.78 26.16
N GLY A 419 -13.91 3.56 26.86
CA GLY A 419 -12.59 4.00 26.43
C GLY A 419 -11.55 3.75 27.50
N ALA A 420 -10.31 3.68 27.08
CA ALA A 420 -9.16 3.53 27.95
C ALA A 420 -7.93 4.26 27.42
N SER A 421 -7.01 4.56 28.33
CA SER A 421 -5.67 5.03 28.00
C SER A 421 -4.67 4.14 28.71
N PHE A 422 -3.62 3.71 28.02
CA PHE A 422 -2.59 2.82 28.54
C PHE A 422 -1.29 2.99 27.74
N GLN A 423 -0.25 2.40 28.25
CA GLN A 423 1.05 2.40 27.56
C GLN A 423 1.65 1.00 27.58
N ASP A 424 2.48 0.73 26.58
CA ASP A 424 3.30 -0.46 26.47
C ASP A 424 4.76 -0.09 26.26
N ILE A 425 5.66 -0.87 26.86
CA ILE A 425 7.09 -0.73 26.69
C ILE A 425 7.63 -2.00 26.06
N THR A 426 8.11 -1.88 24.83
CA THR A 426 8.63 -3.00 24.03
C THR A 426 10.15 -2.95 23.99
N LEU A 427 10.79 -4.05 24.38
CA LEU A 427 12.22 -4.29 24.19
C LEU A 427 12.44 -4.90 22.80
N LYS A 428 13.43 -4.39 22.08
CA LYS A 428 13.79 -4.84 20.73
C LYS A 428 15.27 -5.15 20.65
N ALA A 429 15.61 -6.28 20.03
CA ALA A 429 16.97 -6.61 19.67
C ALA A 429 17.02 -7.26 18.30
N LYS A 430 17.92 -6.82 17.44
CA LYS A 430 18.09 -7.38 16.10
C LYS A 430 19.56 -7.68 15.85
N LEU A 431 19.85 -8.91 15.47
CA LEU A 431 21.17 -9.38 15.11
C LEU A 431 21.22 -9.69 13.63
N SER A 432 22.19 -9.12 12.92
CA SER A 432 22.53 -9.50 11.55
C SER A 432 23.99 -9.89 11.49
N TYR A 433 24.27 -11.16 11.23
CA TYR A 433 25.61 -11.69 11.16
C TYR A 433 25.90 -12.29 9.79
N ARG A 434 26.91 -11.79 9.12
CA ARG A 434 27.41 -12.29 7.84
C ARG A 434 28.70 -13.06 8.07
N LEU A 435 28.59 -14.39 8.25
CA LEU A 435 29.75 -15.27 8.40
C LEU A 435 30.61 -15.27 7.13
N SER A 436 29.96 -15.26 5.96
CA SER A 436 30.63 -15.19 4.66
C SER A 436 29.66 -14.56 3.64
N ASP A 437 30.13 -14.35 2.41
CA ASP A 437 29.27 -13.92 1.29
C ASP A 437 28.13 -14.93 1.00
N ARG A 438 28.26 -16.14 1.52
CA ARG A 438 27.33 -17.24 1.30
C ARG A 438 26.46 -17.58 2.51
N ILE A 439 26.88 -17.22 3.70
CA ILE A 439 26.18 -17.59 4.95
C ILE A 439 25.87 -16.33 5.76
N GLY A 440 24.60 -16.13 6.04
CA GLY A 440 24.10 -15.05 6.88
C GLY A 440 23.08 -15.56 7.89
N LEU A 441 23.15 -15.01 9.10
CA LEU A 441 22.19 -15.26 10.17
C LEU A 441 21.56 -13.91 10.55
N ASP A 442 20.23 -13.86 10.55
CA ASP A 442 19.47 -12.71 11.04
C ASP A 442 18.56 -13.19 12.18
N GLY A 443 18.49 -12.43 13.27
CA GLY A 443 17.56 -12.64 14.37
C GLY A 443 16.85 -11.35 14.69
N ASP A 444 15.56 -11.41 15.00
CA ASP A 444 14.72 -10.29 15.45
C ASP A 444 13.97 -10.72 16.72
N PHE A 445 14.13 -9.96 17.76
CA PHE A 445 13.53 -10.19 19.05
C PHE A 445 12.75 -8.95 19.46
N GLN A 446 11.47 -9.12 19.74
CA GLN A 446 10.59 -8.07 20.23
C GLN A 446 9.73 -8.64 21.33
N GLN A 447 9.67 -7.95 22.47
CA GLN A 447 8.83 -8.35 23.60
C GLN A 447 8.29 -7.14 24.34
N ILE A 448 7.02 -7.14 24.61
CA ILE A 448 6.39 -6.15 25.49
C ILE A 448 6.69 -6.57 26.94
N ALA A 449 7.59 -5.78 27.56
CA ALA A 449 8.07 -6.05 28.91
C ALA A 449 7.14 -5.47 29.99
N GLN A 450 6.45 -4.38 29.68
CA GLN A 450 5.57 -3.70 30.63
C GLN A 450 4.39 -3.04 29.89
N GLY A 451 3.24 -3.01 30.54
CA GLY A 451 2.04 -2.32 30.08
C GLY A 451 0.84 -3.24 30.03
N ARG A 452 -0.18 -2.84 29.24
CA ARG A 452 -1.42 -3.60 29.07
C ARG A 452 -1.18 -4.96 28.39
N ASP A 453 -0.36 -4.94 27.35
CA ASP A 453 -0.11 -6.11 26.50
C ASP A 453 1.23 -6.80 26.88
N ALA A 454 1.65 -6.65 28.18
CA ALA A 454 2.86 -7.27 28.70
C ALA A 454 2.82 -8.79 28.55
N GLY A 455 3.89 -9.36 27.99
CA GLY A 455 3.97 -10.78 27.66
C GLY A 455 3.81 -11.09 26.18
N ASP A 456 3.32 -10.15 25.36
CA ASP A 456 3.35 -10.30 23.92
C ASP A 456 4.78 -10.30 23.38
N PHE A 457 5.04 -11.17 22.42
CA PHE A 457 6.38 -11.31 21.84
C PHE A 457 6.34 -11.70 20.36
N LEU A 458 7.41 -11.34 19.66
CA LEU A 458 7.73 -11.81 18.29
C LEU A 458 9.22 -12.12 18.23
N TYR A 459 9.57 -13.38 18.05
CA TYR A 459 10.94 -13.86 17.86
C TYR A 459 11.05 -14.47 16.48
N ASP A 460 12.01 -14.01 15.70
CA ASP A 460 12.23 -14.44 14.30
C ASP A 460 13.73 -14.73 14.11
N ALA A 461 14.07 -15.86 13.53
CA ALA A 461 15.43 -16.26 13.18
C ALA A 461 15.50 -16.76 11.74
N LYS A 462 16.48 -16.25 10.97
CA LYS A 462 16.67 -16.56 9.56
C LYS A 462 18.11 -16.97 9.28
N LEU A 463 18.30 -18.15 8.72
CA LEU A 463 19.56 -18.63 8.18
C LEU A 463 19.54 -18.56 6.66
N LYS A 464 20.46 -17.79 6.07
CA LYS A 464 20.61 -17.61 4.63
C LYS A 464 21.85 -18.34 4.15
N LEU A 465 21.67 -19.26 3.19
CA LEU A 465 22.73 -20.05 2.56
C LEU A 465 22.77 -19.75 1.06
N GLY A 466 23.84 -19.15 0.57
CA GLY A 466 24.02 -18.80 -0.82
C GLY A 466 24.91 -19.79 -1.57
N GLY A 467 24.40 -20.43 -2.63
CA GLY A 467 25.16 -21.33 -3.51
C GLY A 467 25.84 -20.63 -4.70
N GLY A 468 25.79 -19.29 -4.74
CA GLY A 468 26.27 -18.50 -5.87
C GLY A 468 25.22 -18.31 -6.98
N LYS A 469 25.59 -17.61 -8.07
CA LYS A 469 24.62 -17.17 -9.11
C LYS A 469 23.88 -18.33 -9.80
N LYS A 470 24.48 -19.51 -9.92
CA LYS A 470 23.85 -20.67 -10.58
C LYS A 470 23.02 -21.52 -9.62
N ALA A 471 23.51 -21.73 -8.40
CA ALA A 471 22.86 -22.61 -7.42
C ALA A 471 21.76 -21.91 -6.61
N GLY A 472 21.66 -20.58 -6.69
CA GLY A 472 20.65 -19.84 -5.95
C GLY A 472 20.96 -19.68 -4.46
N ARG A 473 19.93 -19.40 -3.67
CA ARG A 473 20.01 -19.21 -2.21
C ARG A 473 18.85 -19.92 -1.51
N ILE A 474 19.17 -20.47 -0.34
CA ILE A 474 18.20 -21.08 0.57
C ILE A 474 18.08 -20.19 1.80
N ILE A 475 16.87 -20.02 2.28
CA ILE A 475 16.57 -19.32 3.51
C ILE A 475 15.71 -20.23 4.38
N PHE A 476 16.21 -20.57 5.55
CA PHE A 476 15.43 -21.16 6.62
C PHE A 476 14.98 -20.06 7.57
N GLU A 477 13.72 -20.04 7.93
CA GLU A 477 13.16 -19.09 8.87
C GLU A 477 12.31 -19.81 9.88
N GLY A 478 12.45 -19.43 11.14
CA GLY A 478 11.57 -19.86 12.20
C GLY A 478 11.11 -18.64 13.00
N TYR A 479 9.81 -18.51 13.23
CA TYR A 479 9.31 -17.48 14.13
C TYR A 479 8.30 -18.02 15.13
N SER A 480 8.23 -17.36 16.26
CA SER A 480 7.26 -17.58 17.33
C SER A 480 6.69 -16.25 17.76
N GLN A 481 5.37 -16.17 17.81
CA GLN A 481 4.64 -14.96 18.19
C GLN A 481 3.55 -15.28 19.20
N SER A 482 3.36 -14.40 20.17
CA SER A 482 2.17 -14.35 21.02
C SER A 482 1.60 -12.94 20.94
N SER A 483 0.31 -12.82 20.72
CA SER A 483 -0.36 -11.52 20.61
C SER A 483 -1.67 -11.51 21.41
N THR A 484 -1.86 -10.43 22.16
CA THR A 484 -3.10 -10.16 22.88
C THR A 484 -4.28 -10.02 21.92
N PRO A 485 -5.46 -10.53 22.26
CA PRO A 485 -6.67 -10.43 21.45
C PRO A 485 -7.03 -8.98 21.12
N PRO A 486 -7.39 -8.68 19.84
CA PRO A 486 -7.78 -7.34 19.43
C PRO A 486 -9.03 -6.83 20.15
N LEU A 487 -9.19 -5.48 20.20
CA LEU A 487 -10.31 -4.83 20.88
C LEU A 487 -11.68 -5.28 20.35
N ALA A 488 -11.83 -5.44 19.02
CA ALA A 488 -13.09 -5.86 18.38
C ALA A 488 -13.56 -7.26 18.82
N TYR A 489 -12.66 -8.11 19.34
CA TYR A 489 -13.00 -9.43 19.85
C TYR A 489 -13.33 -9.42 21.35
N THR A 490 -12.72 -8.51 22.11
CA THR A 490 -12.76 -8.55 23.56
C THR A 490 -13.73 -7.55 24.17
N ASN A 491 -13.85 -6.37 23.56
CA ASN A 491 -14.63 -5.30 24.16
C ASN A 491 -15.17 -4.36 23.06
N TRP A 492 -16.34 -4.70 22.53
CA TRP A 492 -16.99 -3.96 21.46
C TRP A 492 -18.40 -3.56 21.85
N ILE A 493 -18.75 -2.31 21.67
CA ILE A 493 -20.09 -1.77 21.92
C ILE A 493 -20.52 -0.95 20.72
N SER A 494 -21.55 -1.42 20.03
CA SER A 494 -22.21 -0.72 18.93
C SER A 494 -23.71 -0.91 19.01
N ASN A 495 -24.46 -0.32 18.11
CA ASN A 495 -25.91 -0.49 18.07
C ASN A 495 -26.33 -1.96 17.78
N HIS A 496 -25.51 -2.71 17.05
CA HIS A 496 -25.87 -4.04 16.58
C HIS A 496 -25.09 -5.17 17.25
N PHE A 497 -23.96 -4.87 17.88
CA PHE A 497 -23.07 -5.86 18.47
C PHE A 497 -22.53 -5.35 19.81
N ILE A 498 -22.64 -6.21 20.83
CA ILE A 498 -22.04 -5.96 22.14
C ILE A 498 -21.27 -7.21 22.57
N PHE A 499 -19.95 -7.06 22.78
CA PHE A 499 -19.07 -8.11 23.24
C PHE A 499 -18.29 -7.65 24.48
N HIS A 500 -18.21 -8.55 25.47
CA HIS A 500 -17.38 -8.37 26.67
C HIS A 500 -16.72 -9.71 27.02
N ASP A 501 -15.84 -10.16 26.12
CA ASP A 501 -15.26 -11.49 26.20
C ASP A 501 -13.79 -11.43 26.65
N LYS A 502 -13.36 -12.52 27.28
CA LYS A 502 -11.97 -12.73 27.68
C LYS A 502 -11.40 -13.92 26.96
N PHE A 503 -10.38 -13.69 26.17
CA PHE A 503 -9.66 -14.70 25.43
C PHE A 503 -8.20 -14.77 25.86
N LYS A 504 -7.56 -15.89 25.60
CA LYS A 504 -6.11 -16.07 25.74
C LYS A 504 -5.39 -15.41 24.57
N SER A 505 -4.13 -15.04 24.78
CA SER A 505 -3.27 -14.58 23.69
C SER A 505 -3.10 -15.69 22.64
N GLN A 506 -3.33 -15.34 21.38
CA GLN A 506 -3.12 -16.25 20.26
C GLN A 506 -1.62 -16.47 20.05
N LYS A 507 -1.19 -17.73 19.90
CA LYS A 507 0.19 -18.09 19.61
C LYS A 507 0.32 -18.64 18.21
N THR A 508 1.35 -18.16 17.49
CA THR A 508 1.68 -18.66 16.16
C THR A 508 3.15 -19.01 16.09
N ASN A 509 3.43 -20.29 15.85
CA ASN A 509 4.77 -20.81 15.59
C ASN A 509 4.87 -21.17 14.11
N SER A 510 5.95 -20.81 13.45
CA SER A 510 6.14 -21.16 12.04
C SER A 510 7.57 -21.53 11.75
N VAL A 511 7.72 -22.51 10.88
CA VAL A 511 9.00 -22.86 10.26
C VAL A 511 8.83 -22.79 8.76
N SER A 512 9.76 -22.13 8.06
CA SER A 512 9.70 -22.01 6.62
C SER A 512 11.05 -22.31 5.96
N PHE A 513 10.96 -22.81 4.75
CA PHE A 513 12.05 -23.05 3.83
C PHE A 513 11.76 -22.28 2.55
N ASN A 514 12.72 -21.44 2.12
CA ASN A 514 12.58 -20.69 0.88
C ASN A 514 13.82 -20.92 0.01
N TYR A 515 13.63 -21.40 -1.22
CA TYR A 515 14.66 -21.54 -2.24
C TYR A 515 14.44 -20.54 -3.37
N ILE A 516 15.38 -19.63 -3.56
CA ILE A 516 15.34 -18.61 -4.59
C ILE A 516 16.51 -18.80 -5.56
N ASN A 517 16.20 -18.90 -6.84
CA ASN A 517 17.21 -19.01 -7.90
C ASN A 517 16.93 -17.98 -9.01
N ASP A 518 17.69 -16.89 -8.99
CA ASP A 518 17.52 -15.77 -9.93
C ASP A 518 17.85 -16.16 -11.38
N ALA A 519 18.78 -17.13 -11.59
CA ALA A 519 19.14 -17.63 -12.93
C ALA A 519 18.02 -18.47 -13.55
N LEU A 520 17.36 -19.27 -12.72
CA LEU A 520 16.20 -20.08 -13.13
C LEU A 520 14.88 -19.29 -13.02
N LYS A 521 14.89 -18.08 -12.46
CA LYS A 521 13.69 -17.31 -12.12
C LYS A 521 12.69 -18.16 -11.34
N LEU A 522 13.16 -18.83 -10.33
CA LEU A 522 12.42 -19.76 -9.49
C LEU A 522 12.41 -19.25 -8.04
N ASP A 523 11.23 -19.28 -7.44
CA ASP A 523 11.00 -18.97 -6.04
C ASP A 523 10.06 -20.04 -5.46
N LEU A 524 10.59 -20.88 -4.59
CA LEU A 524 9.84 -21.96 -3.93
C LEU A 524 9.87 -21.70 -2.43
N LYS A 525 8.71 -21.58 -1.80
CA LYS A 525 8.58 -21.38 -0.36
C LYS A 525 7.62 -22.44 0.23
N ALA A 526 8.08 -23.14 1.24
CA ALA A 526 7.25 -24.03 2.05
C ALA A 526 7.19 -23.48 3.48
N GLU A 527 6.00 -23.35 4.04
CA GLU A 527 5.72 -22.79 5.35
C GLU A 527 4.81 -23.76 6.13
N TYR A 528 5.17 -24.03 7.36
CA TYR A 528 4.35 -24.80 8.29
C TYR A 528 4.02 -23.90 9.48
N PHE A 529 2.75 -23.86 9.84
CA PHE A 529 2.23 -23.08 10.94
C PHE A 529 1.57 -23.99 11.96
N LEU A 530 1.88 -23.74 13.22
CA LEU A 530 1.17 -24.26 14.40
C LEU A 530 0.55 -23.07 15.13
N ILE A 531 -0.79 -23.02 15.17
CA ILE A 531 -1.54 -21.90 15.70
C ILE A 531 -2.36 -22.38 16.87
N SER A 532 -2.12 -21.85 18.05
CA SER A 532 -2.86 -22.14 19.27
C SER A 532 -3.77 -20.97 19.63
N ASP A 533 -4.91 -21.28 20.21
CA ASP A 533 -5.89 -20.27 20.66
C ASP A 533 -6.34 -19.32 19.53
N TYR A 534 -6.61 -19.87 18.35
CA TYR A 534 -6.98 -19.09 17.15
C TYR A 534 -8.30 -18.34 17.34
N LEU A 535 -8.27 -17.03 17.06
CA LEU A 535 -9.42 -16.14 17.18
C LEU A 535 -10.06 -15.90 15.81
N TYR A 536 -11.38 -15.99 15.76
CA TYR A 536 -12.16 -15.70 14.55
C TYR A 536 -13.59 -15.33 14.92
N PHE A 537 -14.32 -14.75 13.98
CA PHE A 537 -15.76 -14.52 14.14
C PHE A 537 -16.55 -15.68 13.54
N ALA A 538 -17.58 -16.10 14.22
CA ALA A 538 -18.48 -17.15 13.76
C ALA A 538 -19.93 -16.84 14.15
N ALA A 539 -20.87 -17.36 13.37
CA ALA A 539 -22.28 -17.39 13.73
C ALA A 539 -22.67 -18.74 14.32
N GLN A 540 -23.70 -18.75 15.13
CA GLN A 540 -24.37 -20.01 15.51
C GLN A 540 -25.01 -20.67 14.27
N PRO A 541 -25.17 -21.99 14.24
CA PRO A 541 -25.79 -22.68 13.11
C PRO A 541 -27.14 -22.08 12.72
N GLY A 542 -27.24 -21.59 11.46
CA GLY A 542 -28.41 -20.91 10.93
C GLY A 542 -28.57 -19.43 11.33
N GLY A 543 -27.64 -18.88 12.11
CA GLY A 543 -27.68 -17.48 12.54
C GLY A 543 -26.92 -16.52 11.61
N ILE A 544 -27.22 -15.26 11.75
CA ILE A 544 -26.49 -14.12 11.13
C ILE A 544 -25.66 -13.38 12.19
N ASP A 545 -25.70 -13.84 13.41
CA ASP A 545 -25.06 -13.26 14.59
C ASP A 545 -23.57 -13.60 14.60
N ALA A 546 -22.75 -12.66 14.12
CA ALA A 546 -21.30 -12.80 14.17
C ALA A 546 -20.80 -12.46 15.56
N HIS A 547 -20.21 -13.44 16.24
CA HIS A 547 -19.62 -13.25 17.57
C HIS A 547 -18.18 -13.77 17.59
N PRO A 548 -17.31 -13.24 18.45
CA PRO A 548 -15.94 -13.71 18.56
C PRO A 548 -15.88 -15.10 19.19
N VAL A 549 -15.04 -15.95 18.62
CA VAL A 549 -14.83 -17.34 19.09
C VAL A 549 -13.32 -17.62 19.14
N GLN A 550 -12.90 -18.32 20.19
CA GLN A 550 -11.55 -18.84 20.30
C GLN A 550 -11.56 -20.36 20.17
N LEU A 551 -10.77 -20.90 19.24
CA LEU A 551 -10.63 -22.33 19.07
C LEU A 551 -9.76 -22.92 20.19
N GLY A 552 -10.27 -23.92 20.90
CA GLY A 552 -9.54 -24.56 21.99
C GLY A 552 -8.52 -25.63 21.57
N SER A 553 -8.39 -25.88 20.26
CA SER A 553 -7.46 -26.84 19.68
C SER A 553 -6.42 -26.15 18.82
N ASP A 554 -5.24 -26.76 18.71
CA ASP A 554 -4.18 -26.25 17.83
C ASP A 554 -4.51 -26.52 16.36
N ILE A 555 -4.22 -25.55 15.50
CA ILE A 555 -4.35 -25.65 14.04
C ILE A 555 -2.99 -25.92 13.42
N ASN A 556 -2.92 -26.94 12.58
CA ASN A 556 -1.79 -27.22 11.72
C ASN A 556 -2.11 -26.74 10.30
N LEU A 557 -1.21 -25.95 9.71
CA LEU A 557 -1.36 -25.46 8.35
C LEU A 557 -0.05 -25.56 7.58
N LEU A 558 -0.09 -26.26 6.46
CA LEU A 558 1.01 -26.29 5.48
C LEU A 558 0.65 -25.39 4.29
N LYS A 559 1.58 -24.52 3.92
CA LYS A 559 1.48 -23.65 2.74
C LYS A 559 2.74 -23.78 1.89
N VAL A 560 2.59 -24.17 0.63
CA VAL A 560 3.69 -24.26 -0.33
C VAL A 560 3.37 -23.34 -1.49
N SER A 561 4.28 -22.43 -1.79
CA SER A 561 4.15 -21.51 -2.92
C SER A 561 5.31 -21.68 -3.90
N LEU A 562 5.01 -21.63 -5.18
CA LEU A 562 5.94 -21.78 -6.28
C LEU A 562 5.75 -20.61 -7.26
N GLY A 563 6.77 -19.78 -7.41
CA GLY A 563 6.84 -18.77 -8.46
C GLY A 563 7.84 -19.18 -9.53
N LYS A 564 7.46 -19.20 -10.79
CA LYS A 564 8.33 -19.56 -11.91
C LYS A 564 8.06 -18.66 -13.11
N SER A 565 9.13 -18.13 -13.71
CA SER A 565 9.04 -17.39 -14.97
C SER A 565 9.81 -18.12 -16.07
N PHE A 566 9.15 -18.28 -17.21
CA PHE A 566 9.74 -18.81 -18.44
C PHE A 566 9.82 -17.69 -19.48
N ALA A 567 10.88 -17.69 -20.27
CA ALA A 567 11.04 -16.79 -21.40
C ALA A 567 11.59 -17.55 -22.61
N TRP A 568 10.85 -17.51 -23.70
CA TRP A 568 11.25 -18.09 -24.96
C TRP A 568 11.10 -17.07 -26.09
N ARG A 569 12.21 -16.53 -26.54
CA ARG A 569 12.24 -15.41 -27.50
C ARG A 569 11.43 -14.22 -26.96
N ARG A 570 10.29 -13.91 -27.59
CA ARG A 570 9.39 -12.80 -27.20
C ARG A 570 8.22 -13.23 -26.32
N TRP A 571 8.02 -14.55 -26.16
CA TRP A 571 7.01 -15.11 -25.29
C TRP A 571 7.52 -15.19 -23.85
N HIS A 572 6.67 -14.81 -22.94
CA HIS A 572 6.89 -14.89 -21.50
C HIS A 572 5.70 -15.55 -20.84
N PHE A 573 6.01 -16.44 -19.92
CA PHE A 573 5.01 -17.10 -19.09
C PHE A 573 5.46 -17.00 -17.65
N ASP A 574 4.66 -16.30 -16.82
CA ASP A 574 4.88 -16.15 -15.39
C ASP A 574 3.78 -16.92 -14.66
N ASP A 575 4.17 -17.80 -13.76
CA ASP A 575 3.29 -18.66 -13.01
C ASP A 575 3.54 -18.52 -11.50
N PHE A 576 2.47 -18.42 -10.74
CA PHE A 576 2.49 -18.42 -9.28
C PHE A 576 1.41 -19.36 -8.76
N LEU A 577 1.83 -20.37 -8.05
CA LEU A 577 1.03 -21.47 -7.59
C LEU A 577 1.14 -21.59 -6.07
N VAL A 578 0.04 -21.78 -5.38
CA VAL A 578 0.00 -22.01 -3.94
C VAL A 578 -0.86 -23.25 -3.65
N TYR A 579 -0.29 -24.15 -2.87
CA TYR A 579 -1.02 -25.23 -2.22
C TYR A 579 -1.00 -24.98 -0.72
N GLN A 580 -2.16 -25.01 -0.08
CA GLN A 580 -2.28 -24.91 1.38
C GLN A 580 -3.30 -25.89 1.91
N LYS A 581 -2.98 -26.49 3.05
CA LYS A 581 -3.84 -27.47 3.70
C LYS A 581 -3.79 -27.33 5.21
N THR A 582 -4.95 -27.41 5.82
CA THR A 582 -5.11 -27.33 7.28
C THR A 582 -6.04 -28.45 7.77
N ASP A 583 -5.90 -28.84 9.01
CA ASP A 583 -6.82 -29.76 9.72
C ASP A 583 -8.14 -29.06 10.12
N TYR A 584 -8.21 -27.72 10.08
CA TYR A 584 -9.38 -26.92 10.41
C TYR A 584 -9.89 -26.08 9.23
N GLN A 585 -10.19 -26.72 8.11
CA GLN A 585 -10.60 -26.06 6.86
C GLN A 585 -11.89 -25.24 7.00
N SER A 586 -12.86 -25.69 7.80
CA SER A 586 -14.11 -24.98 8.08
C SER A 586 -13.90 -23.69 8.88
N THR A 587 -12.81 -23.61 9.67
CA THR A 587 -12.48 -22.45 10.50
C THR A 587 -11.67 -21.42 9.72
N ILE A 588 -10.63 -21.83 8.99
CA ILE A 588 -9.76 -20.90 8.26
C ILE A 588 -10.38 -20.42 6.95
N ARG A 589 -11.23 -21.23 6.30
CA ARG A 589 -11.98 -20.87 5.07
C ARG A 589 -11.11 -20.28 3.96
N THR A 590 -10.10 -21.04 3.54
CA THR A 590 -9.22 -20.71 2.43
C THR A 590 -9.20 -21.84 1.41
N PRO A 591 -8.97 -21.59 0.11
CA PRO A 591 -8.86 -22.66 -0.88
C PRO A 591 -7.61 -23.49 -0.64
N GLU A 592 -7.66 -24.80 -0.96
CA GLU A 592 -6.47 -25.66 -0.91
C GLU A 592 -5.47 -25.33 -2.01
N PHE A 593 -5.95 -24.87 -3.15
CA PHE A 593 -5.11 -24.56 -4.30
C PHE A 593 -5.46 -23.18 -4.90
N TYR A 594 -4.44 -22.41 -5.21
CA TYR A 594 -4.53 -21.13 -5.93
C TYR A 594 -3.48 -21.10 -7.02
N ASN A 595 -3.86 -20.62 -8.20
CA ASN A 595 -2.94 -20.41 -9.31
C ASN A 595 -3.21 -19.05 -9.97
N TYR A 596 -2.14 -18.36 -10.29
CA TYR A 596 -2.14 -17.20 -11.17
C TYR A 596 -1.10 -17.42 -12.25
N CYS A 597 -1.52 -17.41 -13.49
CA CYS A 597 -0.60 -17.45 -14.62
C CYS A 597 -0.81 -16.26 -15.55
N SER A 598 0.30 -15.79 -16.15
CA SER A 598 0.34 -14.69 -17.11
C SER A 598 1.14 -15.11 -18.31
N LEU A 599 0.51 -15.17 -19.46
CA LEU A 599 1.15 -15.43 -20.76
C LEU A 599 1.13 -14.15 -21.58
N TYR A 600 2.29 -13.65 -21.98
CA TYR A 600 2.37 -12.43 -22.77
C TYR A 600 3.48 -12.44 -23.81
N TYR A 601 3.24 -11.70 -24.87
CA TYR A 601 4.15 -11.49 -25.99
C TYR A 601 4.75 -10.09 -25.93
N LYS A 602 6.08 -9.98 -25.92
CA LYS A 602 6.81 -8.71 -25.98
C LYS A 602 7.02 -8.30 -27.43
N MET A 603 6.62 -7.09 -27.75
CA MET A 603 6.77 -6.53 -29.09
C MET A 603 7.27 -5.09 -29.02
N PHE A 604 7.95 -4.69 -30.09
CA PHE A 604 8.35 -3.30 -30.29
C PHE A 604 7.61 -2.77 -31.51
N LEU A 605 6.56 -1.97 -31.23
CA LEU A 605 5.69 -1.46 -32.26
C LEU A 605 6.22 -0.11 -32.76
N PHE A 606 6.14 0.11 -34.09
CA PHE A 606 6.52 1.34 -34.77
C PHE A 606 7.94 1.85 -34.43
N ASN A 607 8.82 0.98 -33.95
CA ASN A 607 10.19 1.30 -33.50
C ASN A 607 10.26 2.35 -32.37
N VAL A 608 9.17 2.59 -31.64
CA VAL A 608 9.12 3.56 -30.54
C VAL A 608 8.38 3.03 -29.31
N LEU A 609 7.50 2.05 -29.48
CA LEU A 609 6.59 1.59 -28.44
C LEU A 609 6.97 0.19 -27.95
N TYR A 610 7.55 0.12 -26.76
CA TYR A 610 7.80 -1.15 -26.08
C TYR A 610 6.51 -1.65 -25.45
N SER A 611 6.00 -2.80 -25.92
CA SER A 611 4.66 -3.28 -25.61
C SER A 611 4.63 -4.74 -25.19
N ASN A 612 3.66 -5.07 -24.33
CA ASN A 612 3.30 -6.43 -23.97
C ASN A 612 1.79 -6.62 -24.19
N LEU A 613 1.45 -7.66 -24.94
CA LEU A 613 0.06 -8.13 -25.12
C LEU A 613 -0.06 -9.50 -24.48
N GLY A 614 -1.06 -9.73 -23.63
CA GLY A 614 -1.16 -10.98 -22.91
C GLY A 614 -2.51 -11.25 -22.29
N ILE A 615 -2.54 -12.39 -21.60
CA ILE A 615 -3.67 -12.86 -20.83
C ILE A 615 -3.18 -13.29 -19.44
N ASN A 616 -3.91 -12.87 -18.42
CA ASN A 616 -3.77 -13.32 -17.04
C ASN A 616 -4.92 -14.24 -16.71
N VAL A 617 -4.67 -15.33 -16.00
CA VAL A 617 -5.70 -16.25 -15.54
C VAL A 617 -5.51 -16.50 -14.05
N ARG A 618 -6.61 -16.35 -13.29
CA ARG A 618 -6.70 -16.64 -11.85
C ARG A 618 -7.61 -17.83 -11.65
N TYR A 619 -7.21 -18.76 -10.81
CA TYR A 619 -8.01 -19.92 -10.43
C TYR A 619 -7.73 -20.28 -8.98
N ASN A 620 -8.77 -20.67 -8.26
CA ASN A 620 -8.67 -21.31 -6.94
C ASN A 620 -9.68 -22.45 -6.81
N THR A 621 -9.39 -23.41 -5.97
CA THR A 621 -10.35 -24.50 -5.64
C THR A 621 -11.49 -23.97 -4.79
N GLU A 622 -12.57 -24.72 -4.75
CA GLU A 622 -13.73 -24.41 -3.91
C GLU A 622 -13.37 -24.45 -2.43
N TYR A 623 -13.98 -23.56 -1.67
CA TYR A 623 -13.85 -23.46 -0.21
C TYR A 623 -15.13 -22.89 0.38
N ALA A 624 -15.34 -23.07 1.70
CA ALA A 624 -16.47 -22.46 2.38
C ALA A 624 -16.31 -20.93 2.39
N ALA A 625 -17.19 -20.22 1.69
CA ALA A 625 -17.13 -18.78 1.58
C ALA A 625 -17.39 -18.11 2.94
N PRO A 626 -16.64 -17.06 3.31
CA PRO A 626 -16.97 -16.27 4.47
C PRO A 626 -18.25 -15.46 4.24
N SER A 627 -18.93 -15.11 5.31
CA SER A 627 -19.95 -14.06 5.34
C SER A 627 -19.33 -12.75 5.85
N TYR A 628 -20.05 -11.65 5.74
CA TYR A 628 -19.60 -10.34 6.22
C TYR A 628 -20.65 -9.75 7.17
N ALA A 629 -20.19 -9.29 8.33
CA ALA A 629 -21.02 -8.68 9.37
C ALA A 629 -20.98 -7.15 9.21
N THR A 630 -21.99 -6.62 8.53
CA THR A 630 -22.24 -5.19 8.39
C THR A 630 -22.42 -4.56 9.77
N GLY A 631 -21.81 -3.43 10.04
CA GLY A 631 -21.83 -2.75 11.35
C GLY A 631 -20.77 -3.23 12.35
N LEU A 632 -20.13 -4.37 12.09
CA LEU A 632 -18.95 -4.85 12.79
C LEU A 632 -17.66 -4.63 11.97
N GLY A 633 -17.78 -4.51 10.64
CA GLY A 633 -16.65 -4.39 9.73
C GLY A 633 -15.78 -5.66 9.67
N GLN A 634 -16.39 -6.86 9.80
CA GLN A 634 -15.66 -8.12 9.94
C GLN A 634 -16.21 -9.23 9.04
N PHE A 635 -15.27 -10.01 8.47
CA PHE A 635 -15.61 -11.29 7.86
C PHE A 635 -15.78 -12.35 8.95
N TYR A 636 -16.81 -13.16 8.84
CA TYR A 636 -17.11 -14.20 9.81
C TYR A 636 -17.44 -15.54 9.15
N ASN A 637 -17.34 -16.61 9.92
CA ASN A 637 -17.74 -17.94 9.52
C ASN A 637 -19.27 -18.11 9.70
N GLY A 638 -20.01 -17.74 8.65
CA GLY A 638 -21.44 -17.96 8.52
C GLY A 638 -21.74 -19.37 7.98
N PRO A 639 -22.86 -19.56 7.25
CA PRO A 639 -23.23 -20.84 6.66
C PRO A 639 -22.11 -21.44 5.79
N ASP A 640 -21.98 -22.76 5.75
CA ASP A 640 -20.99 -23.48 4.95
C ASP A 640 -21.40 -23.54 3.47
N ILE A 641 -21.41 -22.38 2.81
CA ILE A 641 -21.73 -22.25 1.40
C ILE A 641 -20.45 -22.32 0.59
N LYS A 642 -20.39 -23.23 -0.37
CA LYS A 642 -19.32 -23.34 -1.35
C LYS A 642 -19.83 -22.86 -2.70
N PHE A 643 -19.01 -22.03 -3.37
CA PHE A 643 -19.29 -21.60 -4.73
C PHE A 643 -18.43 -22.35 -5.72
N SER A 644 -19.01 -22.72 -6.86
CA SER A 644 -18.27 -23.35 -7.95
C SER A 644 -17.13 -22.44 -8.39
N SER A 645 -15.97 -23.04 -8.56
CA SER A 645 -14.74 -22.34 -8.92
C SER A 645 -14.39 -22.60 -10.38
N TYR A 646 -14.02 -21.55 -11.09
CA TYR A 646 -13.59 -21.60 -12.48
C TYR A 646 -12.52 -20.51 -12.76
N PRO A 647 -11.73 -20.69 -13.83
CA PRO A 647 -10.70 -19.73 -14.15
C PRO A 647 -11.31 -18.38 -14.57
N ILE A 648 -10.73 -17.28 -14.07
CA ILE A 648 -11.09 -15.92 -14.44
C ILE A 648 -9.95 -15.34 -15.26
N ALA A 649 -10.26 -14.98 -16.51
CA ALA A 649 -9.29 -14.49 -17.47
C ALA A 649 -9.38 -12.98 -17.66
N THR A 650 -8.23 -12.32 -17.74
CA THR A 650 -8.08 -10.89 -18.02
C THR A 650 -7.16 -10.72 -19.22
N ILE A 651 -7.62 -10.10 -20.29
CA ILE A 651 -6.79 -9.75 -21.44
C ILE A 651 -6.21 -8.36 -21.21
N PHE A 652 -4.93 -8.18 -21.50
CA PHE A 652 -4.28 -6.89 -21.31
C PHE A 652 -3.32 -6.54 -22.45
N PHE A 653 -3.24 -5.27 -22.73
CA PHE A 653 -2.18 -4.63 -23.50
C PHE A 653 -1.54 -3.54 -22.67
N LYS A 654 -0.22 -3.55 -22.52
CA LYS A 654 0.52 -2.49 -21.84
C LYS A 654 1.75 -2.07 -22.62
N ALA A 655 2.06 -0.78 -22.58
CA ALA A 655 3.17 -0.24 -23.34
C ALA A 655 3.83 0.96 -22.66
N THR A 656 5.09 1.18 -23.03
CA THR A 656 5.89 2.33 -22.63
C THR A 656 6.27 3.15 -23.86
N LEU A 657 5.97 4.44 -23.80
CA LEU A 657 6.41 5.46 -24.75
C LEU A 657 7.21 6.51 -23.98
N GLN A 658 8.53 6.51 -24.14
CA GLN A 658 9.44 7.44 -23.46
C GLN A 658 9.23 7.42 -21.92
N HIS A 659 8.54 8.42 -21.37
CA HIS A 659 8.29 8.62 -19.94
C HIS A 659 6.85 8.29 -19.54
N THR A 660 6.07 7.73 -20.46
CA THR A 660 4.65 7.41 -20.27
C THR A 660 4.46 5.91 -20.37
N ASN A 661 3.88 5.34 -19.35
CA ASN A 661 3.37 3.97 -19.37
C ASN A 661 1.85 4.01 -19.49
N PHE A 662 1.28 3.11 -20.26
CA PHE A 662 -0.17 2.94 -20.33
C PHE A 662 -0.54 1.48 -20.45
N PHE A 663 -1.74 1.15 -19.99
CA PHE A 663 -2.36 -0.15 -20.22
C PHE A 663 -3.83 0.00 -20.60
N VAL A 664 -4.31 -1.00 -21.31
CA VAL A 664 -5.73 -1.29 -21.52
C VAL A 664 -5.94 -2.73 -21.11
N MET A 665 -6.93 -3.01 -20.30
CA MET A 665 -7.27 -4.38 -19.90
C MET A 665 -8.77 -4.61 -19.92
N TYR A 666 -9.14 -5.82 -20.31
CA TYR A 666 -10.50 -6.33 -20.24
C TYR A 666 -10.55 -7.41 -19.18
N ASP A 667 -10.99 -7.01 -17.99
CA ASP A 667 -11.06 -7.90 -16.83
C ASP A 667 -12.27 -8.82 -16.96
N TYR A 668 -12.15 -10.08 -16.47
CA TYR A 668 -13.14 -11.13 -16.55
C TYR A 668 -13.65 -11.36 -18.02
N ALA A 669 -12.71 -11.41 -18.96
CA ALA A 669 -12.98 -11.53 -20.41
C ALA A 669 -13.75 -12.81 -20.79
N ASN A 670 -13.73 -13.83 -19.96
CA ASN A 670 -14.42 -15.12 -20.15
C ASN A 670 -15.77 -15.21 -19.39
N GLN A 671 -16.33 -14.07 -18.95
CA GLN A 671 -17.66 -14.06 -18.34
C GLN A 671 -18.70 -14.65 -19.29
N GLY A 672 -19.61 -15.47 -18.77
CA GLY A 672 -20.63 -16.16 -19.57
C GLY A 672 -20.17 -17.49 -20.17
N LEU A 673 -18.85 -17.77 -20.22
CA LEU A 673 -18.35 -19.05 -20.74
C LEU A 673 -18.58 -20.21 -19.73
N PHE A 674 -18.32 -19.96 -18.46
CA PHE A 674 -18.53 -20.93 -17.38
C PHE A 674 -19.68 -20.55 -16.45
N SER A 675 -19.83 -19.26 -16.19
CA SER A 675 -20.86 -18.69 -15.32
C SER A 675 -21.14 -17.24 -15.71
N PRO A 676 -22.37 -16.73 -15.53
CA PRO A 676 -22.68 -15.31 -15.75
C PRO A 676 -22.11 -14.36 -14.70
N GLY A 677 -21.52 -14.89 -13.61
CA GLY A 677 -20.89 -14.14 -12.53
C GLY A 677 -20.44 -15.07 -11.42
N PHE A 678 -19.82 -14.54 -10.37
CA PHE A 678 -19.30 -15.35 -9.25
C PHE A 678 -19.35 -14.61 -7.91
N TYR A 679 -19.26 -15.40 -6.86
CA TYR A 679 -19.16 -14.95 -5.47
C TYR A 679 -17.83 -15.36 -4.87
N THR A 680 -17.26 -14.51 -4.01
CA THR A 680 -16.14 -14.83 -3.13
C THR A 680 -16.53 -14.71 -1.65
N VAL A 681 -17.57 -13.93 -1.39
CA VAL A 681 -18.19 -13.71 -0.09
C VAL A 681 -19.69 -14.00 -0.22
N ASN A 682 -20.27 -14.63 0.80
CA ASN A 682 -21.68 -15.00 0.78
C ASN A 682 -22.58 -13.80 0.51
N ARG A 683 -23.40 -13.87 -0.55
CA ARG A 683 -24.34 -12.84 -1.02
C ARG A 683 -23.71 -11.53 -1.53
N TYR A 684 -22.37 -11.46 -1.70
CA TYR A 684 -21.68 -10.32 -2.29
C TYR A 684 -21.09 -10.72 -3.64
N PRO A 685 -21.83 -10.46 -4.74
CA PRO A 685 -21.37 -10.82 -6.07
C PRO A 685 -20.17 -9.97 -6.47
N GLN A 686 -19.27 -10.57 -7.22
CA GLN A 686 -18.11 -9.89 -7.76
C GLN A 686 -18.45 -9.11 -9.03
N MET A 687 -17.54 -8.20 -9.40
CA MET A 687 -17.71 -7.35 -10.57
C MET A 687 -17.80 -8.18 -11.86
N ASP A 688 -18.62 -7.73 -12.79
CA ASP A 688 -18.70 -8.24 -14.15
C ASP A 688 -17.47 -7.83 -14.98
N HIS A 689 -17.43 -8.28 -16.24
CA HIS A 689 -16.38 -7.87 -17.18
C HIS A 689 -16.34 -6.35 -17.33
N LEU A 690 -15.15 -5.79 -17.26
CA LEU A 690 -14.92 -4.35 -17.34
C LEU A 690 -13.71 -4.03 -18.22
N LEU A 691 -13.89 -3.06 -19.11
CA LEU A 691 -12.77 -2.43 -19.77
C LEU A 691 -12.16 -1.38 -18.85
N LYS A 692 -10.85 -1.46 -18.64
CA LYS A 692 -10.08 -0.58 -17.79
C LYS A 692 -8.88 -0.02 -18.54
N PHE A 693 -8.56 1.22 -18.25
CA PHE A 693 -7.47 1.95 -18.90
C PHE A 693 -6.65 2.67 -17.83
N GLY A 694 -5.33 2.68 -17.98
CA GLY A 694 -4.44 3.39 -17.05
C GLY A 694 -3.28 4.05 -17.75
N VAL A 695 -2.88 5.22 -17.25
CA VAL A 695 -1.71 5.99 -17.69
C VAL A 695 -0.87 6.39 -16.49
N SER A 696 0.44 6.23 -16.60
CA SER A 696 1.42 6.80 -15.68
C SER A 696 2.41 7.66 -16.44
N TRP A 697 2.48 8.91 -16.10
CA TRP A 697 3.34 9.89 -16.76
C TRP A 697 4.37 10.45 -15.78
N SER A 698 5.66 10.27 -16.11
CA SER A 698 6.80 10.68 -15.29
C SER A 698 7.52 11.88 -15.92
N PHE A 699 7.63 12.97 -15.17
CA PHE A 699 8.32 14.19 -15.56
C PHE A 699 9.57 14.38 -14.71
N TYR A 700 10.73 14.55 -15.33
CA TYR A 700 12.03 14.79 -14.70
C TYR A 700 12.98 15.56 -15.62
N ASN A 701 12.52 16.71 -16.13
CA ASN A 701 13.29 17.59 -17.01
C ASN A 701 14.02 18.69 -16.24
#